data_7b827821745faba9d701ab7ba39e2901
#
_entry.id   7b827821745faba9d701ab7ba39e2901
#
_cell.length_a   1.000
_cell.length_b   1.000
_cell.length_c   1.000
_cell.angle_alpha   90.00
_cell.angle_beta   90.00
_cell.angle_gamma   90.00
#
_symmetry.space_group_name_H-M   'P 1'
#
loop_
_entity.id
_entity.type
_entity.pdbx_description
1 polymer ?
#
loop_
_entity_poly.entity_id
_entity_poly.type
_entity_poly.pdbx_seq_one_letter_code
_entity_poly.pdbx_strand_id
1 'polypeptide(L)'
;EASVYHLINLDIVDVLVIMPETIKSEWVTDTIIRYAHAAKIPVIMLDGSHNGCTNITYDYGRSLESVVEHVITEHKCTDLFFMAGTKGNSFSEERIEAFKRVLARHNIEFNEKTMLGYGNFWDVPTKKTISDLIVCGRKMPQAIICANDTMAITAMKALEEHGMKIPEDIIVTGFDAIYQERIYSTTRLTTAQMDADELATTIADTAYGYIKGSEKPSDKHIHFSMILGQSCGCCGFDVAYTNEKLEHMNKYNLALSDAESKMASLCTHTVNCDRLDELTKTMGRYFNYRAALCLNDDFLTKESVVIPKAYHSVFTENMTAHVIRMWDDYSYKINYPAKKILPDLNDLIKRYNTIMFCPLHFQEQVIGYYAAVADDLLVNPGSFYYVQRLVESINQALENFRIEYLLRNANNELSLTHLIDPLTNIYNRRGYFERISELMLGNEKCNVILVSCDMDRLKEINDTYGHSEGDIAIKAVADAIKTGCGKDGICARFGGDEFILTVPYNTDKQRELSRLVGEIQTEIDKFNRSAGKPYEVSISVGGSYGTVSSVEEVNELMRSTDRLMYEQKRMKKGERGPVFQPVPEAQEKPAAMLEDYRSRIHEIFSQFDRCTYFYMDYLNFKWYIIENDHMPKCIKSSSVGPLRAIWLSGAIHPDDKLIYDSFCRKIKNSFDYKITDASLTVNIRLCEGDKPVWYGIYVQLSGRDGKMEEIAGSIKALEINEIMSIEILDYYTTTDNPIM
;
A
#
# COMPACT_ATOMS: atom_id res chain seq x y z
N GLU A 1 8.29 -16.65 -6.33
CA GLU A 1 9.27 -16.96 -5.26
C GLU A 1 10.73 -16.80 -5.73
N ALA A 2 11.07 -17.07 -7.00
CA ALA A 2 12.45 -16.93 -7.49
C ALA A 2 12.92 -15.47 -7.62
N SER A 3 12.03 -14.51 -7.72
CA SER A 3 12.34 -13.10 -8.03
C SER A 3 13.16 -12.40 -6.93
N VAL A 4 12.92 -12.73 -5.67
CA VAL A 4 13.65 -12.15 -4.54
C VAL A 4 15.15 -12.48 -4.59
N TYR A 5 15.52 -13.63 -5.13
CA TYR A 5 16.91 -14.06 -5.21
C TYR A 5 17.70 -13.40 -6.36
N HIS A 6 17.04 -12.71 -7.27
CA HIS A 6 17.71 -11.81 -8.21
C HIS A 6 18.27 -10.54 -7.55
N LEU A 7 17.93 -10.31 -6.26
CA LEU A 7 18.55 -9.27 -5.43
C LEU A 7 20.02 -9.53 -5.13
N ILE A 8 20.51 -10.75 -5.30
CA ILE A 8 21.92 -11.08 -5.10
C ILE A 8 22.71 -10.44 -6.25
N ASN A 9 23.48 -9.39 -5.96
CA ASN A 9 24.34 -8.78 -6.95
C ASN A 9 25.67 -9.52 -7.03
N LEU A 10 25.74 -10.49 -7.93
CA LEU A 10 26.91 -11.35 -8.11
C LEU A 10 28.16 -10.62 -8.62
N ASP A 11 28.04 -9.37 -9.10
CA ASP A 11 29.19 -8.56 -9.54
C ASP A 11 30.01 -8.00 -8.37
N ILE A 12 29.48 -8.05 -7.14
CA ILE A 12 30.09 -7.45 -5.95
C ILE A 12 30.27 -8.44 -4.80
N VAL A 13 29.87 -9.70 -5.00
CA VAL A 13 29.97 -10.78 -4.00
C VAL A 13 31.18 -11.65 -4.30
N ASP A 14 32.04 -11.89 -3.30
CA ASP A 14 33.22 -12.75 -3.44
C ASP A 14 32.91 -14.21 -3.08
N VAL A 15 32.00 -14.43 -2.13
CA VAL A 15 31.55 -15.76 -1.66
C VAL A 15 30.08 -15.70 -1.32
N LEU A 16 29.33 -16.72 -1.68
CA LEU A 16 27.90 -16.83 -1.37
C LEU A 16 27.70 -17.93 -0.31
N VAL A 17 27.01 -17.60 0.78
CA VAL A 17 26.56 -18.55 1.79
C VAL A 17 25.07 -18.77 1.64
N ILE A 18 24.64 -20.02 1.43
CA ILE A 18 23.24 -20.39 1.22
C ILE A 18 22.78 -21.28 2.37
N MET A 19 21.63 -20.94 2.95
CA MET A 19 20.91 -21.76 3.93
C MET A 19 19.65 -22.34 3.25
N PRO A 20 19.69 -23.54 2.65
CA PRO A 20 18.63 -24.06 1.79
C PRO A 20 17.30 -24.27 2.53
N GLU A 21 17.33 -24.59 3.83
CA GLU A 21 16.13 -24.72 4.67
C GLU A 21 15.25 -23.45 4.66
N THR A 22 15.84 -22.28 4.47
CA THR A 22 15.10 -21.02 4.40
C THR A 22 14.45 -20.78 3.04
N ILE A 23 14.90 -21.47 1.99
CA ILE A 23 14.47 -21.25 0.60
C ILE A 23 13.25 -22.10 0.22
N LYS A 24 13.01 -23.23 0.87
CA LYS A 24 11.88 -24.18 0.66
C LYS A 24 11.69 -24.70 -0.78
N SER A 25 12.62 -24.44 -1.69
CA SER A 25 12.54 -24.83 -3.11
C SER A 25 13.91 -25.23 -3.64
N GLU A 26 14.10 -26.51 -3.91
CA GLU A 26 15.34 -27.03 -4.51
C GLU A 26 15.66 -26.36 -5.84
N TRP A 27 14.64 -26.15 -6.68
CA TRP A 27 14.82 -25.49 -7.98
C TRP A 27 15.39 -24.06 -7.84
N VAL A 28 14.93 -23.31 -6.83
CA VAL A 28 15.46 -21.97 -6.54
C VAL A 28 16.91 -22.05 -6.06
N THR A 29 17.21 -22.95 -5.13
CA THR A 29 18.56 -23.19 -4.63
C THR A 29 19.53 -23.55 -5.76
N ASP A 30 19.16 -24.51 -6.62
CA ASP A 30 19.95 -24.92 -7.78
C ASP A 30 20.15 -23.75 -8.77
N THR A 31 19.15 -22.92 -8.95
CA THR A 31 19.22 -21.77 -9.84
C THR A 31 20.22 -20.73 -9.30
N ILE A 32 20.19 -20.43 -8.00
CA ILE A 32 21.15 -19.53 -7.34
C ILE A 32 22.57 -20.07 -7.48
N ILE A 33 22.78 -21.36 -7.18
CA ILE A 33 24.10 -22.00 -7.28
C ILE A 33 24.62 -21.96 -8.71
N ARG A 34 23.79 -22.27 -9.70
CA ARG A 34 24.14 -22.20 -11.12
C ARG A 34 24.57 -20.80 -11.54
N TYR A 35 23.87 -19.75 -11.09
CA TYR A 35 24.26 -18.36 -11.39
C TYR A 35 25.58 -17.98 -10.68
N ALA A 36 25.75 -18.36 -9.42
CA ALA A 36 26.99 -18.13 -8.69
C ALA A 36 28.18 -18.80 -9.39
N HIS A 37 28.05 -20.07 -9.78
CA HIS A 37 29.10 -20.81 -10.52
C HIS A 37 29.39 -20.18 -11.89
N ALA A 38 28.36 -19.73 -12.63
CA ALA A 38 28.56 -19.03 -13.90
C ALA A 38 29.35 -17.72 -13.71
N ALA A 39 29.12 -17.02 -12.60
CA ALA A 39 29.87 -15.85 -12.20
C ALA A 39 31.24 -16.16 -11.54
N LYS A 40 31.60 -17.45 -11.40
CA LYS A 40 32.80 -17.94 -10.72
C LYS A 40 32.86 -17.60 -9.22
N ILE A 41 31.71 -17.47 -8.59
CA ILE A 41 31.58 -17.20 -7.16
C ILE A 41 31.47 -18.55 -6.45
N PRO A 42 32.37 -18.85 -5.48
CA PRO A 42 32.26 -20.03 -4.65
C PRO A 42 31.04 -19.98 -3.75
N VAL A 43 30.43 -21.14 -3.52
CA VAL A 43 29.23 -21.28 -2.71
C VAL A 43 29.52 -22.17 -1.49
N ILE A 44 29.09 -21.68 -0.33
CA ILE A 44 29.07 -22.42 0.93
C ILE A 44 27.61 -22.79 1.22
N MET A 45 27.32 -24.08 1.32
CA MET A 45 26.01 -24.55 1.75
C MET A 45 26.01 -24.73 3.25
N LEU A 46 25.06 -24.11 3.93
CA LEU A 46 24.90 -24.23 5.38
C LEU A 46 23.70 -25.11 5.68
N ASP A 47 23.92 -26.21 6.39
CA ASP A 47 22.94 -27.24 6.72
C ASP A 47 22.22 -27.82 5.49
N GLY A 48 23.01 -28.08 4.48
CA GLY A 48 22.59 -28.72 3.22
C GLY A 48 23.79 -29.21 2.45
N SER A 49 23.54 -29.92 1.36
CA SER A 49 24.64 -30.40 0.51
C SER A 49 24.31 -30.20 -0.97
N HIS A 50 25.33 -29.75 -1.71
CA HIS A 50 25.26 -29.64 -3.16
C HIS A 50 26.65 -29.91 -3.78
N ASN A 51 26.66 -30.64 -4.89
CA ASN A 51 27.91 -30.95 -5.58
C ASN A 51 28.58 -29.66 -6.09
N GLY A 52 29.90 -29.56 -5.85
CA GLY A 52 30.70 -28.42 -6.28
C GLY A 52 30.68 -27.23 -5.30
N CYS A 53 29.97 -27.35 -4.19
CA CYS A 53 29.95 -26.36 -3.09
C CYS A 53 30.79 -26.88 -1.89
N THR A 54 31.16 -26.00 -0.98
CA THR A 54 31.57 -26.44 0.37
C THR A 54 30.31 -26.62 1.20
N ASN A 55 30.12 -27.82 1.76
CA ASN A 55 28.97 -28.16 2.56
C ASN A 55 29.36 -28.12 4.05
N ILE A 56 28.79 -27.19 4.81
CA ILE A 56 28.91 -27.12 6.26
C ILE A 56 27.63 -27.69 6.84
N THR A 57 27.69 -28.90 7.33
CA THR A 57 26.53 -29.63 7.87
C THR A 57 26.63 -29.79 9.38
N TYR A 58 25.52 -30.00 10.03
CA TYR A 58 25.46 -30.29 11.45
C TYR A 58 25.44 -31.79 11.68
N ASP A 59 26.18 -32.25 12.69
CA ASP A 59 26.22 -33.68 13.08
C ASP A 59 25.05 -34.01 14.01
N TYR A 60 23.83 -33.98 13.46
CA TYR A 60 22.59 -34.22 14.21
C TYR A 60 22.56 -35.63 14.82
N GLY A 61 23.03 -36.63 14.07
CA GLY A 61 23.01 -38.02 14.50
C GLY A 61 23.88 -38.24 15.72
N ARG A 62 25.15 -37.88 15.63
CA ARG A 62 26.10 -38.07 16.73
C ARG A 62 25.76 -37.24 17.97
N SER A 63 25.23 -36.05 17.72
CA SER A 63 24.81 -35.15 18.80
C SER A 63 23.59 -35.68 19.55
N LEU A 64 22.59 -36.25 18.84
CA LEU A 64 21.48 -36.95 19.48
C LEU A 64 21.91 -38.19 20.22
N GLU A 65 22.87 -38.98 19.65
CA GLU A 65 23.42 -40.13 20.33
C GLU A 65 23.95 -39.75 21.73
N SER A 66 24.62 -38.61 21.86
CA SER A 66 25.12 -38.13 23.16
C SER A 66 23.99 -37.87 24.16
N VAL A 67 22.85 -37.31 23.73
CA VAL A 67 21.70 -37.10 24.60
C VAL A 67 21.06 -38.41 25.02
N VAL A 68 20.88 -39.35 24.09
CA VAL A 68 20.30 -40.68 24.37
C VAL A 68 21.22 -41.46 25.30
N GLU A 69 22.54 -41.45 25.03
CA GLU A 69 23.58 -42.09 25.84
C GLU A 69 23.52 -41.57 27.28
N HIS A 70 23.43 -40.25 27.48
CA HIS A 70 23.31 -39.64 28.80
C HIS A 70 22.08 -40.15 29.57
N VAL A 71 20.92 -40.25 28.92
CA VAL A 71 19.69 -40.75 29.55
C VAL A 71 19.83 -42.21 29.98
N ILE A 72 20.49 -43.02 29.19
CA ILE A 72 20.69 -44.43 29.49
C ILE A 72 21.80 -44.64 30.54
N THR A 73 22.95 -43.95 30.42
CA THR A 73 24.10 -44.20 31.28
C THR A 73 24.02 -43.51 32.62
N GLU A 74 23.59 -42.26 32.67
CA GLU A 74 23.51 -41.49 33.90
C GLU A 74 22.21 -41.78 34.69
N HIS A 75 21.08 -41.87 33.97
CA HIS A 75 19.77 -42.03 34.60
C HIS A 75 19.27 -43.49 34.61
N LYS A 76 20.02 -44.42 33.99
CA LYS A 76 19.71 -45.86 33.94
C LYS A 76 18.32 -46.16 33.33
N CYS A 77 17.84 -45.30 32.43
CA CYS A 77 16.57 -45.49 31.77
C CYS A 77 16.70 -46.58 30.68
N THR A 78 15.75 -47.50 30.65
CA THR A 78 15.68 -48.60 29.67
C THR A 78 14.35 -48.57 28.89
N ASP A 79 13.32 -47.92 29.44
CA ASP A 79 12.03 -47.70 28.74
C ASP A 79 11.98 -46.25 28.25
N LEU A 80 12.27 -46.09 26.96
CA LEU A 80 12.46 -44.82 26.32
C LEU A 80 11.44 -44.61 25.22
N PHE A 81 11.05 -43.34 25.02
CA PHE A 81 10.21 -42.93 23.90
C PHE A 81 10.87 -41.81 23.14
N PHE A 82 10.98 -41.97 21.83
CA PHE A 82 11.53 -40.95 20.95
C PHE A 82 10.40 -40.20 20.24
N MET A 83 10.30 -38.89 20.49
CA MET A 83 9.41 -37.98 19.80
C MET A 83 10.14 -37.43 18.59
N ALA A 84 9.91 -38.02 17.43
CA ALA A 84 10.54 -37.67 16.16
C ALA A 84 9.87 -36.46 15.49
N GLY A 85 10.58 -35.87 14.55
CA GLY A 85 10.06 -34.81 13.70
C GLY A 85 9.00 -35.29 12.70
N THR A 86 9.07 -34.81 11.46
CA THR A 86 8.15 -35.21 10.39
C THR A 86 8.61 -36.54 9.77
N LYS A 87 7.68 -37.47 9.61
CA LYS A 87 7.95 -38.77 8.99
C LYS A 87 8.47 -38.63 7.57
N GLY A 88 9.58 -39.28 7.25
CA GLY A 88 10.22 -39.22 5.93
C GLY A 88 11.09 -37.99 5.69
N ASN A 89 11.18 -37.08 6.65
CA ASN A 89 12.09 -35.93 6.58
C ASN A 89 13.51 -36.43 6.95
N SER A 90 14.52 -36.03 6.16
CA SER A 90 15.92 -36.50 6.31
C SER A 90 16.48 -36.25 7.71
N PHE A 91 16.25 -35.05 8.26
CA PHE A 91 16.70 -34.70 9.61
C PHE A 91 16.01 -35.51 10.72
N SER A 92 14.75 -35.87 10.51
CA SER A 92 13.96 -36.69 11.42
C SER A 92 14.46 -38.16 11.36
N GLU A 93 14.63 -38.67 10.17
CA GLU A 93 15.09 -40.05 9.95
C GLU A 93 16.53 -40.27 10.48
N GLU A 94 17.44 -39.31 10.27
CA GLU A 94 18.79 -39.36 10.82
C GLU A 94 18.78 -39.48 12.34
N ARG A 95 17.95 -38.70 13.02
CA ARG A 95 17.78 -38.74 14.47
C ARG A 95 17.14 -40.04 14.96
N ILE A 96 16.18 -40.61 14.21
CA ILE A 96 15.61 -41.93 14.50
C ILE A 96 16.68 -43.02 14.41
N GLU A 97 17.50 -42.99 13.37
CA GLU A 97 18.58 -43.96 13.22
C GLU A 97 19.65 -43.81 14.31
N ALA A 98 19.97 -42.60 14.73
CA ALA A 98 20.85 -42.33 15.86
C ALA A 98 20.30 -42.93 17.17
N PHE A 99 19.02 -42.72 17.44
CA PHE A 99 18.31 -43.31 18.57
C PHE A 99 18.43 -44.83 18.55
N LYS A 100 18.14 -45.50 17.43
CA LYS A 100 18.25 -46.94 17.26
C LYS A 100 19.68 -47.46 17.48
N ARG A 101 20.70 -46.74 16.98
CA ARG A 101 22.11 -47.12 17.16
C ARG A 101 22.51 -47.16 18.66
N VAL A 102 22.05 -46.15 19.43
CA VAL A 102 22.36 -46.13 20.88
C VAL A 102 21.64 -47.26 21.61
N LEU A 103 20.36 -47.49 21.32
CA LEU A 103 19.62 -48.61 21.92
C LEU A 103 20.34 -49.96 21.67
N ALA A 104 20.78 -50.20 20.42
CA ALA A 104 21.51 -51.40 20.06
C ALA A 104 22.83 -51.55 20.83
N ARG A 105 23.58 -50.46 21.07
CA ARG A 105 24.81 -50.48 21.90
C ARG A 105 24.54 -50.89 23.36
N HIS A 106 23.36 -50.57 23.86
CA HIS A 106 22.95 -50.91 25.23
C HIS A 106 22.09 -52.17 25.31
N ASN A 107 21.98 -52.97 24.22
CA ASN A 107 21.15 -54.17 24.13
C ASN A 107 19.66 -53.93 24.46
N ILE A 108 19.14 -52.75 24.13
CA ILE A 108 17.73 -52.42 24.25
C ILE A 108 17.07 -52.66 22.87
N GLU A 109 16.09 -53.56 22.82
CA GLU A 109 15.39 -53.88 21.57
C GLU A 109 14.44 -52.72 21.18
N PHE A 110 14.64 -52.18 20.00
CA PHE A 110 13.80 -51.10 19.47
C PHE A 110 12.44 -51.64 19.00
N ASN A 111 11.37 -51.06 19.48
CA ASN A 111 10.01 -51.34 19.03
C ASN A 111 9.31 -50.07 18.56
N GLU A 112 9.14 -49.92 17.25
CA GLU A 112 8.56 -48.71 16.64
C GLU A 112 7.19 -48.35 17.24
N LYS A 113 6.32 -49.35 17.50
CA LYS A 113 4.95 -49.09 18.01
C LYS A 113 4.94 -48.53 19.43
N THR A 114 5.97 -48.76 20.19
CA THR A 114 6.00 -48.42 21.61
C THR A 114 7.05 -47.37 21.97
N MET A 115 8.04 -47.15 21.12
CA MET A 115 9.17 -46.29 21.41
C MET A 115 9.31 -45.11 20.45
N LEU A 116 8.40 -45.00 19.44
CA LEU A 116 8.47 -43.90 18.45
C LEU A 116 7.11 -43.21 18.29
N GLY A 117 7.12 -41.91 18.28
CA GLY A 117 6.00 -41.06 17.92
C GLY A 117 6.46 -39.86 17.09
N TYR A 118 5.54 -39.20 16.41
CA TYR A 118 5.85 -38.06 15.53
C TYR A 118 5.17 -36.80 16.06
N GLY A 119 5.97 -35.75 16.28
CA GLY A 119 5.52 -34.41 16.69
C GLY A 119 5.65 -33.38 15.57
N ASN A 120 6.13 -33.81 14.36
CA ASN A 120 6.29 -32.96 13.16
C ASN A 120 7.09 -31.67 13.40
N PHE A 121 7.94 -31.64 14.41
CA PHE A 121 8.70 -30.47 14.92
C PHE A 121 7.85 -29.34 15.51
N TRP A 122 6.53 -29.53 15.70
CA TRP A 122 5.59 -28.52 16.18
C TRP A 122 4.85 -28.92 17.45
N ASP A 123 4.26 -27.93 18.11
CA ASP A 123 3.52 -28.07 19.37
C ASP A 123 2.24 -28.92 19.24
N VAL A 124 1.34 -28.57 18.31
CA VAL A 124 0.02 -29.22 18.20
C VAL A 124 0.12 -30.72 17.95
N PRO A 125 0.91 -31.22 16.96
CA PRO A 125 1.09 -32.66 16.78
C PRO A 125 1.73 -33.34 17.98
N THR A 126 2.68 -32.68 18.63
CA THR A 126 3.35 -33.19 19.83
C THR A 126 2.36 -33.35 20.99
N LYS A 127 1.57 -32.31 21.28
CA LYS A 127 0.54 -32.37 22.34
C LYS A 127 -0.42 -33.53 22.10
N LYS A 128 -0.85 -33.75 20.85
CA LYS A 128 -1.69 -34.88 20.46
C LYS A 128 -1.00 -36.22 20.73
N THR A 129 0.24 -36.39 20.27
CA THR A 129 0.99 -37.66 20.47
C THR A 129 1.17 -37.96 21.95
N ILE A 130 1.48 -36.98 22.79
CA ILE A 130 1.61 -37.18 24.25
C ILE A 130 0.24 -37.53 24.87
N SER A 131 -0.83 -36.83 24.48
CA SER A 131 -2.18 -37.15 24.96
C SER A 131 -2.61 -38.57 24.58
N ASP A 132 -2.33 -39.02 23.36
CA ASP A 132 -2.61 -40.36 22.89
C ASP A 132 -1.79 -41.41 23.70
N LEU A 133 -0.54 -41.08 24.04
CA LEU A 133 0.35 -41.93 24.88
C LEU A 133 -0.23 -42.11 26.29
N ILE A 134 -0.79 -41.04 26.89
CA ILE A 134 -1.38 -41.05 28.22
C ILE A 134 -2.72 -41.82 28.20
N VAL A 135 -3.59 -41.54 27.22
CA VAL A 135 -4.95 -42.11 27.12
C VAL A 135 -4.93 -43.61 26.80
N CYS A 136 -3.90 -44.10 26.08
CA CYS A 136 -3.82 -45.52 25.74
C CYS A 136 -3.64 -46.44 26.94
N GLY A 137 -3.50 -45.93 28.15
CA GLY A 137 -3.42 -46.70 29.40
C GLY A 137 -2.14 -47.52 29.55
N ARG A 138 -1.16 -47.26 28.72
CA ARG A 138 0.17 -47.87 28.81
C ARG A 138 0.97 -47.25 29.96
N LYS A 139 1.84 -48.03 30.60
CA LYS A 139 2.83 -47.46 31.52
C LYS A 139 3.64 -46.38 30.76
N MET A 140 3.76 -45.21 31.33
CA MET A 140 4.56 -44.13 30.75
C MET A 140 6.05 -44.54 30.69
N PRO A 141 6.78 -44.15 29.62
CA PRO A 141 8.20 -44.39 29.53
C PRO A 141 8.96 -43.64 30.63
N GLN A 142 10.16 -44.14 30.98
CA GLN A 142 11.03 -43.45 31.94
C GLN A 142 11.57 -42.11 31.40
N ALA A 143 11.73 -42.05 30.07
CA ALA A 143 12.19 -40.82 29.42
C ALA A 143 11.55 -40.62 28.06
N ILE A 144 11.27 -39.38 27.73
CA ILE A 144 10.88 -38.89 26.40
C ILE A 144 12.03 -38.06 25.86
N ILE A 145 12.58 -38.49 24.73
CA ILE A 145 13.65 -37.79 24.01
C ILE A 145 13.02 -37.13 22.80
N CYS A 146 13.05 -35.79 22.69
CA CYS A 146 12.44 -35.06 21.62
C CYS A 146 13.48 -34.62 20.59
N ALA A 147 13.09 -34.64 19.32
CA ALA A 147 13.97 -34.24 18.22
C ALA A 147 14.20 -32.74 18.14
N ASN A 148 13.42 -31.91 18.87
CA ASN A 148 13.71 -30.49 19.10
C ASN A 148 13.14 -29.99 20.43
N ASP A 149 13.49 -28.73 20.78
CA ASP A 149 13.08 -28.09 22.05
C ASP A 149 11.60 -27.73 22.08
N THR A 150 11.00 -27.31 20.97
CA THR A 150 9.56 -27.01 20.85
C THR A 150 8.73 -28.22 21.27
N MET A 151 9.07 -29.39 20.75
CA MET A 151 8.40 -30.64 21.11
C MET A 151 8.65 -31.01 22.57
N ALA A 152 9.90 -30.84 23.07
CA ALA A 152 10.22 -31.13 24.46
C ALA A 152 9.43 -30.30 25.45
N ILE A 153 9.35 -29.00 25.25
CA ILE A 153 8.60 -28.06 26.10
C ILE A 153 7.10 -28.34 26.02
N THR A 154 6.58 -28.64 24.82
CA THR A 154 5.19 -29.04 24.66
C THR A 154 4.88 -30.35 25.37
N ALA A 155 5.78 -31.33 25.28
CA ALA A 155 5.66 -32.58 25.99
C ALA A 155 5.66 -32.39 27.51
N MET A 156 6.58 -31.59 28.04
CA MET A 156 6.61 -31.24 29.46
C MET A 156 5.29 -30.63 29.95
N LYS A 157 4.80 -29.61 29.24
CA LYS A 157 3.51 -28.97 29.58
C LYS A 157 2.35 -29.97 29.56
N ALA A 158 2.27 -30.82 28.54
CA ALA A 158 1.21 -31.81 28.42
C ALA A 158 1.28 -32.86 29.54
N LEU A 159 2.49 -33.28 29.95
CA LEU A 159 2.68 -34.20 31.07
C LEU A 159 2.31 -33.55 32.42
N GLU A 160 2.73 -32.31 32.66
CA GLU A 160 2.39 -31.54 33.86
C GLU A 160 0.88 -31.29 33.97
N GLU A 161 0.17 -30.98 32.87
CA GLU A 161 -1.31 -30.88 32.80
C GLU A 161 -2.00 -32.16 33.30
N HIS A 162 -1.33 -33.33 33.18
CA HIS A 162 -1.83 -34.62 33.63
C HIS A 162 -1.26 -35.03 35.01
N GLY A 163 -0.61 -34.12 35.72
CA GLY A 163 -0.12 -34.30 37.07
C GLY A 163 1.20 -35.06 37.19
N MET A 164 1.92 -35.26 36.10
CA MET A 164 3.25 -35.91 36.12
C MET A 164 4.32 -34.86 36.45
N LYS A 165 5.29 -35.28 37.26
CA LYS A 165 6.40 -34.41 37.66
C LYS A 165 7.64 -34.73 36.82
N ILE A 166 8.34 -33.67 36.43
CA ILE A 166 9.56 -33.74 35.64
C ILE A 166 10.69 -33.17 36.49
N PRO A 167 11.74 -33.89 36.76
CA PRO A 167 12.11 -35.22 36.23
C PRO A 167 11.65 -36.42 37.04
N GLU A 168 10.98 -36.26 38.18
CA GLU A 168 10.74 -37.30 39.19
C GLU A 168 9.98 -38.49 38.63
N ASP A 169 8.94 -38.28 37.83
CA ASP A 169 8.10 -39.34 37.22
C ASP A 169 8.61 -39.71 35.81
N ILE A 170 9.10 -38.70 35.07
CA ILE A 170 9.54 -38.88 33.68
C ILE A 170 10.59 -37.85 33.30
N ILE A 171 11.66 -38.31 32.67
CA ILE A 171 12.69 -37.44 32.11
C ILE A 171 12.25 -36.92 30.73
N VAL A 172 12.53 -35.64 30.43
CA VAL A 172 12.32 -35.07 29.09
C VAL A 172 13.58 -34.37 28.62
N THR A 173 14.02 -34.67 27.39
CA THR A 173 15.14 -33.99 26.75
C THR A 173 14.74 -33.39 25.42
N GLY A 174 15.35 -32.28 25.06
CA GLY A 174 15.17 -31.59 23.77
C GLY A 174 16.41 -31.68 22.88
N PHE A 175 16.40 -30.85 21.84
CA PHE A 175 17.47 -30.71 20.86
C PHE A 175 17.38 -29.32 20.21
N ASP A 176 18.46 -28.75 19.70
CA ASP A 176 18.64 -27.45 19.04
C ASP A 176 18.89 -26.27 19.99
N ALA A 177 18.58 -26.37 21.27
CA ALA A 177 18.75 -25.31 22.28
C ALA A 177 18.14 -23.94 21.88
N ILE A 178 16.93 -23.95 21.26
CA ILE A 178 16.27 -22.75 20.77
C ILE A 178 16.00 -21.77 21.92
N TYR A 179 16.62 -20.59 21.84
CA TYR A 179 16.59 -19.61 22.92
C TYR A 179 15.17 -19.16 23.29
N GLN A 180 14.34 -18.85 22.30
CA GLN A 180 12.95 -18.38 22.50
C GLN A 180 12.11 -19.44 23.20
N GLU A 181 12.23 -20.69 22.79
CA GLU A 181 11.51 -21.81 23.41
C GLU A 181 11.92 -22.02 24.86
N ARG A 182 13.21 -21.90 25.16
CA ARG A 182 13.75 -22.01 26.52
C ARG A 182 13.22 -20.94 27.45
N ILE A 183 12.89 -19.76 26.97
CA ILE A 183 12.31 -18.68 27.75
C ILE A 183 10.91 -19.07 28.30
N TYR A 184 10.11 -19.81 27.55
CA TYR A 184 8.73 -20.14 27.90
C TYR A 184 8.59 -21.44 28.71
N SER A 185 9.67 -22.16 29.01
CA SER A 185 9.65 -23.33 29.88
C SER A 185 9.87 -22.96 31.35
N THR A 186 9.07 -23.48 32.26
CA THR A 186 9.27 -23.32 33.72
C THR A 186 10.48 -24.10 34.24
N THR A 187 10.81 -25.21 33.57
CA THR A 187 11.89 -26.11 33.91
C THR A 187 13.02 -25.96 32.92
N ARG A 188 14.27 -25.86 33.40
CA ARG A 188 15.44 -25.80 32.52
C ARG A 188 15.60 -27.13 31.76
N LEU A 189 15.50 -27.04 30.44
CA LEU A 189 15.55 -28.20 29.56
C LEU A 189 16.99 -28.73 29.41
N THR A 190 17.16 -30.06 29.48
CA THR A 190 18.35 -30.76 28.99
C THR A 190 18.23 -30.87 27.49
N THR A 191 19.22 -30.33 26.75
CA THR A 191 19.17 -30.21 25.30
C THR A 191 20.58 -30.28 24.68
N ALA A 192 20.67 -30.37 23.38
CA ALA A 192 21.92 -30.19 22.65
C ALA A 192 21.95 -28.85 21.96
N GLN A 193 23.07 -28.14 22.06
CA GLN A 193 23.28 -26.81 21.45
C GLN A 193 24.40 -26.89 20.41
N MET A 194 24.11 -26.33 19.24
CA MET A 194 25.13 -26.14 18.20
C MET A 194 26.17 -25.12 18.69
N ASP A 195 27.45 -25.39 18.41
CA ASP A 195 28.54 -24.48 18.72
C ASP A 195 28.55 -23.33 17.68
N ALA A 196 27.98 -22.19 18.10
CA ALA A 196 27.87 -21.00 17.24
C ALA A 196 29.23 -20.37 16.90
N ASP A 197 30.22 -20.48 17.82
CA ASP A 197 31.56 -19.92 17.59
C ASP A 197 32.35 -20.82 16.61
N GLU A 198 32.21 -22.16 16.71
CA GLU A 198 32.76 -23.10 15.73
C GLU A 198 32.16 -22.85 14.34
N LEU A 199 30.84 -22.70 14.26
CA LEU A 199 30.13 -22.40 13.01
C LEU A 199 30.60 -21.09 12.38
N ALA A 200 30.60 -20.00 13.15
CA ALA A 200 30.99 -18.68 12.65
C ALA A 200 32.46 -18.68 12.16
N THR A 201 33.35 -19.27 12.92
CA THR A 201 34.76 -19.42 12.56
C THR A 201 34.93 -20.25 11.29
N THR A 202 34.23 -21.40 11.19
CA THR A 202 34.30 -22.28 10.02
C THR A 202 33.81 -21.58 8.74
N ILE A 203 32.72 -20.83 8.82
CA ILE A 203 32.21 -20.03 7.69
C ILE A 203 33.23 -18.96 7.29
N ALA A 204 33.75 -18.20 8.27
CA ALA A 204 34.68 -17.11 8.03
C ALA A 204 35.99 -17.59 7.41
N ASP A 205 36.58 -18.65 7.98
CA ASP A 205 37.82 -19.24 7.48
C ASP A 205 37.66 -19.83 6.09
N THR A 206 36.52 -20.49 5.83
CA THR A 206 36.22 -21.05 4.50
C THR A 206 36.06 -19.93 3.47
N ALA A 207 35.27 -18.88 3.78
CA ALA A 207 35.09 -17.75 2.89
C ALA A 207 36.43 -17.01 2.61
N TYR A 208 37.24 -16.80 3.66
CA TYR A 208 38.56 -16.19 3.51
C TYR A 208 39.53 -17.07 2.69
N GLY A 209 39.46 -18.37 2.87
CA GLY A 209 40.22 -19.33 2.08
C GLY A 209 39.88 -19.27 0.59
N TYR A 210 38.61 -19.12 0.24
CA TYR A 210 38.20 -18.93 -1.15
C TYR A 210 38.71 -17.61 -1.73
N ILE A 211 38.61 -16.52 -0.97
CA ILE A 211 39.14 -15.19 -1.40
C ILE A 211 40.67 -15.27 -1.64
N LYS A 212 41.40 -16.05 -0.84
CA LYS A 212 42.83 -16.24 -1.00
C LYS A 212 43.22 -17.31 -2.03
N GLY A 213 42.24 -18.04 -2.58
CA GLY A 213 42.46 -19.12 -3.53
C GLY A 213 43.09 -20.38 -2.92
N SER A 214 43.02 -20.53 -1.59
CA SER A 214 43.55 -21.69 -0.85
C SER A 214 42.50 -22.76 -0.53
N GLU A 215 41.20 -22.41 -0.66
CA GLU A 215 40.08 -23.31 -0.37
C GLU A 215 39.57 -24.00 -1.64
N LYS A 216 39.01 -25.19 -1.46
CA LYS A 216 38.31 -25.96 -2.50
C LYS A 216 37.04 -26.54 -1.90
N PRO A 217 36.02 -26.87 -2.73
CA PRO A 217 34.81 -27.54 -2.25
C PRO A 217 35.14 -28.76 -1.38
N SER A 218 34.57 -28.81 -0.18
CA SER A 218 34.79 -29.82 0.83
C SER A 218 33.60 -29.93 1.76
N ASP A 219 33.48 -31.07 2.47
CA ASP A 219 32.47 -31.26 3.51
C ASP A 219 33.08 -30.98 4.88
N LYS A 220 32.39 -30.17 5.68
CA LYS A 220 32.75 -29.79 7.05
C LYS A 220 31.56 -30.06 7.97
N HIS A 221 31.83 -30.44 9.22
CA HIS A 221 30.80 -30.79 10.18
C HIS A 221 30.94 -29.93 11.43
N ILE A 222 29.83 -29.41 11.92
CA ILE A 222 29.73 -28.65 13.17
C ILE A 222 29.11 -29.52 14.23
N HIS A 223 29.68 -29.46 15.42
CA HIS A 223 29.27 -30.29 16.54
C HIS A 223 28.28 -29.58 17.46
N PHE A 224 27.53 -30.39 18.20
CA PHE A 224 26.66 -29.90 19.27
C PHE A 224 27.28 -30.27 20.62
N SER A 225 27.16 -29.39 21.58
CA SER A 225 27.45 -29.65 22.99
C SER A 225 26.15 -29.86 23.78
N MET A 226 26.18 -30.83 24.71
CA MET A 226 25.01 -31.08 25.56
C MET A 226 24.93 -30.06 26.68
N ILE A 227 23.74 -29.45 26.87
CA ILE A 227 23.42 -28.60 28.02
C ILE A 227 22.58 -29.41 28.99
N LEU A 228 23.11 -29.64 30.20
CA LEU A 228 22.36 -30.30 31.25
C LEU A 228 21.34 -29.31 31.89
N GLY A 229 20.17 -29.82 32.19
CA GLY A 229 19.07 -29.06 32.76
C GLY A 229 18.38 -29.78 33.92
N GLN A 230 17.29 -29.22 34.36
CA GLN A 230 16.41 -29.74 35.40
C GLN A 230 15.55 -30.89 34.87
N SER A 231 15.21 -30.88 33.57
CA SER A 231 14.28 -31.82 32.97
C SER A 231 14.80 -33.26 32.91
N CYS A 232 16.09 -33.49 33.14
CA CYS A 232 16.67 -34.82 33.39
C CYS A 232 17.07 -35.04 34.84
N GLY A 233 17.04 -34.00 35.69
CA GLY A 233 17.45 -34.12 37.10
C GLY A 233 18.91 -33.83 37.39
N CYS A 234 19.76 -33.59 36.38
CA CYS A 234 21.19 -33.31 36.59
C CYS A 234 21.46 -31.95 37.21
N CYS A 235 20.55 -30.99 37.05
CA CYS A 235 20.63 -29.67 37.66
C CYS A 235 19.47 -29.45 38.64
N GLY A 236 19.79 -28.95 39.83
CA GLY A 236 18.78 -28.50 40.80
C GLY A 236 18.12 -27.17 40.43
N PHE A 237 17.15 -26.77 41.24
CA PHE A 237 16.51 -25.46 41.06
C PHE A 237 17.54 -24.33 41.30
N ASP A 238 17.66 -23.46 40.30
CA ASP A 238 18.60 -22.34 40.33
C ASP A 238 17.81 -21.02 40.31
N VAL A 239 17.82 -20.30 41.44
CA VAL A 239 17.12 -19.01 41.58
C VAL A 239 17.76 -17.95 40.68
N ALA A 240 19.07 -17.95 40.51
CA ALA A 240 19.76 -16.98 39.68
C ALA A 240 19.36 -17.15 38.20
N TYR A 241 19.36 -18.39 37.72
CA TYR A 241 18.88 -18.72 36.36
C TYR A 241 17.42 -18.34 36.15
N THR A 242 16.55 -18.60 37.15
CA THR A 242 15.12 -18.27 37.04
C THR A 242 14.91 -16.76 36.96
N ASN A 243 15.64 -15.98 37.81
CA ASN A 243 15.57 -14.53 37.77
C ASN A 243 16.10 -13.93 36.48
N GLU A 244 17.24 -14.40 35.99
CA GLU A 244 17.80 -13.99 34.70
C GLU A 244 16.80 -14.25 33.56
N LYS A 245 16.17 -15.42 33.56
CA LYS A 245 15.15 -15.79 32.60
C LYS A 245 13.93 -14.87 32.65
N LEU A 246 13.41 -14.57 33.83
CA LEU A 246 12.27 -13.63 33.99
C LEU A 246 12.64 -12.23 33.49
N GLU A 247 13.86 -11.80 33.76
CA GLU A 247 14.35 -10.51 33.26
C GLU A 247 14.43 -10.50 31.75
N HIS A 248 14.97 -11.55 31.12
CA HIS A 248 15.02 -11.69 29.67
C HIS A 248 13.62 -11.75 29.06
N MET A 249 12.68 -12.50 29.66
CA MET A 249 11.31 -12.59 29.18
C MET A 249 10.61 -11.23 29.23
N ASN A 250 10.80 -10.49 30.34
CA ASN A 250 10.25 -9.14 30.46
C ASN A 250 10.83 -8.18 29.40
N LYS A 251 12.16 -8.21 29.21
CA LYS A 251 12.82 -7.40 28.17
C LYS A 251 12.31 -7.76 26.78
N TYR A 252 12.14 -9.05 26.49
CA TYR A 252 11.62 -9.52 25.21
C TYR A 252 10.16 -9.05 24.97
N ASN A 253 9.28 -9.24 25.95
CA ASN A 253 7.88 -8.82 25.85
C ASN A 253 7.74 -7.29 25.71
N LEU A 254 8.56 -6.53 26.44
CA LEU A 254 8.61 -5.07 26.28
C LEU A 254 9.08 -4.65 24.88
N ALA A 255 10.10 -5.34 24.36
CA ALA A 255 10.61 -5.07 22.99
C ALA A 255 9.56 -5.40 21.92
N LEU A 256 8.81 -6.49 22.08
CA LEU A 256 7.70 -6.84 21.18
C LEU A 256 6.60 -5.79 21.22
N SER A 257 6.14 -5.41 22.40
CA SER A 257 5.08 -4.40 22.55
C SER A 257 5.51 -3.03 21.99
N ASP A 258 6.78 -2.63 22.22
CA ASP A 258 7.34 -1.40 21.62
C ASP A 258 7.39 -1.49 20.10
N ALA A 259 7.82 -2.64 19.55
CA ALA A 259 7.85 -2.88 18.12
C ALA A 259 6.46 -2.76 17.50
N GLU A 260 5.45 -3.44 18.06
CA GLU A 260 4.06 -3.40 17.55
C GLU A 260 3.48 -1.98 17.58
N SER A 261 3.68 -1.27 18.70
CA SER A 261 3.24 0.13 18.84
C SER A 261 3.91 1.05 17.81
N LYS A 262 5.22 0.90 17.60
CA LYS A 262 5.97 1.67 16.62
C LYS A 262 5.51 1.36 15.19
N MET A 263 5.26 0.09 14.85
CA MET A 263 4.80 -0.29 13.51
C MET A 263 3.41 0.25 13.22
N ALA A 264 2.47 0.17 14.16
CA ALA A 264 1.14 0.76 14.04
C ALA A 264 1.22 2.28 13.81
N SER A 265 2.08 2.95 14.57
CA SER A 265 2.32 4.40 14.43
C SER A 265 2.99 4.75 13.10
N LEU A 266 3.96 3.95 12.65
CA LEU A 266 4.61 4.12 11.34
C LEU A 266 3.58 4.07 10.21
N CYS A 267 2.75 3.03 10.17
CA CYS A 267 1.70 2.90 9.17
C CYS A 267 0.75 4.11 9.16
N THR A 268 0.34 4.59 10.34
CA THR A 268 -0.57 5.73 10.46
C THR A 268 0.05 7.05 9.96
N HIS A 269 1.31 7.30 10.32
CA HIS A 269 1.97 8.57 9.99
C HIS A 269 2.48 8.65 8.56
N THR A 270 2.66 7.52 7.89
CA THR A 270 3.13 7.48 6.50
C THR A 270 2.02 7.68 5.47
N VAL A 271 0.75 7.48 5.83
CA VAL A 271 -0.40 7.62 4.92
C VAL A 271 -0.54 9.03 4.34
N ASN A 272 -0.17 10.07 5.10
CA ASN A 272 -0.39 11.46 4.70
C ASN A 272 0.86 12.12 4.09
N CYS A 273 1.88 11.36 3.72
CA CYS A 273 3.10 11.91 3.11
C CYS A 273 2.89 12.11 1.61
N ASP A 274 3.01 13.36 1.14
CA ASP A 274 2.88 13.70 -0.28
C ASP A 274 4.19 13.58 -1.07
N ARG A 275 5.31 13.56 -0.38
CA ARG A 275 6.66 13.53 -0.96
C ARG A 275 7.49 12.40 -0.38
N LEU A 276 8.32 11.76 -1.22
CA LEU A 276 9.20 10.68 -0.79
C LEU A 276 10.17 11.10 0.32
N ASP A 277 10.70 12.33 0.26
CA ASP A 277 11.60 12.86 1.30
C ASP A 277 10.88 13.03 2.66
N GLU A 278 9.60 13.38 2.65
CA GLU A 278 8.76 13.46 3.85
C GLU A 278 8.48 12.07 4.40
N LEU A 279 8.14 11.12 3.53
CA LEU A 279 7.91 9.72 3.88
C LEU A 279 9.14 9.13 4.57
N THR A 280 10.32 9.25 3.95
CA THR A 280 11.57 8.69 4.49
C THR A 280 11.99 9.36 5.80
N LYS A 281 11.78 10.68 5.94
CA LYS A 281 12.00 11.40 7.19
C LYS A 281 11.04 10.92 8.29
N THR A 282 9.77 10.70 7.96
CA THR A 282 8.77 10.17 8.89
C THR A 282 9.12 8.77 9.34
N MET A 283 9.50 7.88 8.42
CA MET A 283 9.99 6.54 8.74
C MET A 283 11.18 6.55 9.69
N GLY A 284 12.09 7.50 9.52
CA GLY A 284 13.30 7.63 10.34
C GLY A 284 13.06 7.82 11.83
N ARG A 285 11.91 8.35 12.22
CA ARG A 285 11.52 8.50 13.65
C ARG A 285 11.29 7.17 14.36
N TYR A 286 11.09 6.10 13.58
CA TYR A 286 10.82 4.76 14.10
C TYR A 286 12.03 3.84 14.04
N PHE A 287 13.16 4.31 13.53
CA PHE A 287 14.37 3.51 13.48
C PHE A 287 15.16 3.63 14.77
N ASN A 288 15.42 2.50 15.40
CA ASN A 288 16.23 2.44 16.63
C ASN A 288 17.74 2.46 16.34
N TYR A 289 18.12 2.31 15.05
CA TYR A 289 19.50 2.17 14.62
C TYR A 289 19.82 3.18 13.51
N ARG A 290 21.10 3.49 13.32
CA ARG A 290 21.50 4.20 12.11
C ARG A 290 21.13 3.34 10.91
N ALA A 291 20.31 3.87 10.03
CA ALA A 291 19.75 3.15 8.92
C ALA A 291 19.78 3.97 7.63
N ALA A 292 19.78 3.28 6.51
CA ALA A 292 19.60 3.84 5.20
C ALA A 292 18.55 3.08 4.41
N LEU A 293 17.64 3.78 3.77
CA LEU A 293 16.78 3.26 2.72
C LEU A 293 17.47 3.52 1.39
N CYS A 294 17.91 2.46 0.74
CA CYS A 294 18.58 2.52 -0.55
C CYS A 294 17.56 2.14 -1.64
N LEU A 295 17.09 3.12 -2.38
CA LEU A 295 16.02 2.94 -3.36
C LEU A 295 16.56 3.02 -4.78
N ASN A 296 16.02 2.21 -5.67
CA ASN A 296 16.26 2.29 -7.09
C ASN A 296 15.80 3.64 -7.65
N ASP A 297 16.53 4.21 -8.59
CA ASP A 297 16.20 5.52 -9.17
C ASP A 297 14.88 5.50 -9.96
N ASP A 298 14.46 4.32 -10.43
CA ASP A 298 13.20 4.10 -11.15
C ASP A 298 12.01 3.74 -10.25
N PHE A 299 12.18 3.79 -8.93
CA PHE A 299 11.15 3.41 -7.94
C PHE A 299 9.78 4.05 -8.19
N LEU A 300 9.72 5.30 -8.67
CA LEU A 300 8.49 6.04 -8.94
C LEU A 300 8.06 6.03 -10.41
N THR A 301 8.73 5.29 -11.28
CA THR A 301 8.37 5.22 -12.70
C THR A 301 7.24 4.20 -12.94
N LYS A 302 6.50 4.38 -14.05
CA LYS A 302 5.41 3.48 -14.45
C LYS A 302 5.89 2.11 -14.96
N GLU A 303 7.14 1.99 -15.32
CA GLU A 303 7.67 0.78 -15.91
C GLU A 303 7.81 -0.31 -14.84
N SER A 304 6.96 -1.32 -14.91
CA SER A 304 7.18 -2.57 -14.19
C SER A 304 8.42 -3.24 -14.80
N VAL A 305 9.43 -3.46 -13.99
CA VAL A 305 10.59 -4.24 -14.40
C VAL A 305 10.13 -5.65 -14.76
N VAL A 306 10.09 -5.97 -16.04
CA VAL A 306 9.93 -7.35 -16.51
C VAL A 306 11.20 -8.09 -16.09
N ILE A 307 11.07 -9.11 -15.23
CA ILE A 307 12.20 -9.92 -14.79
C ILE A 307 12.87 -10.52 -16.03
N PRO A 308 14.14 -10.22 -16.30
CA PRO A 308 14.83 -10.76 -17.43
C PRO A 308 14.93 -12.30 -17.33
N LYS A 309 14.79 -13.01 -18.45
CA LYS A 309 14.96 -14.48 -18.49
C LYS A 309 16.39 -14.94 -18.17
N ALA A 310 17.36 -14.04 -18.18
CA ALA A 310 18.75 -14.26 -17.79
C ALA A 310 19.06 -13.43 -16.53
N TYR A 311 20.05 -13.85 -15.73
CA TYR A 311 20.47 -13.09 -14.57
C TYR A 311 21.00 -11.71 -14.99
N HIS A 312 20.29 -10.68 -14.60
CA HIS A 312 20.74 -9.30 -14.64
C HIS A 312 20.48 -8.69 -13.27
N SER A 313 21.31 -7.75 -12.86
CA SER A 313 21.05 -6.99 -11.65
C SER A 313 19.67 -6.31 -11.75
N VAL A 314 18.87 -6.47 -10.73
CA VAL A 314 17.56 -5.79 -10.60
C VAL A 314 17.71 -4.40 -9.97
N PHE A 315 18.94 -4.02 -9.59
CA PHE A 315 19.27 -2.69 -9.14
C PHE A 315 19.59 -1.78 -10.31
N THR A 316 19.13 -0.53 -10.23
CA THR A 316 19.51 0.50 -11.19
C THR A 316 21.01 0.79 -11.10
N GLU A 317 21.61 1.34 -12.16
CA GLU A 317 23.05 1.68 -12.19
C GLU A 317 23.42 2.63 -11.05
N ASN A 318 22.55 3.59 -10.77
CA ASN A 318 22.64 4.46 -9.61
C ASN A 318 21.43 4.22 -8.71
N MET A 319 21.64 4.40 -7.42
CA MET A 319 20.63 4.30 -6.38
C MET A 319 20.65 5.54 -5.51
N THR A 320 19.55 5.80 -4.85
CA THR A 320 19.44 6.89 -3.88
C THR A 320 19.36 6.34 -2.47
N ALA A 321 20.35 6.66 -1.63
CA ALA A 321 20.32 6.36 -0.21
C ALA A 321 19.69 7.51 0.57
N HIS A 322 18.62 7.23 1.28
CA HIS A 322 18.06 8.11 2.31
C HIS A 322 18.64 7.69 3.66
N VAL A 323 19.65 8.39 4.12
CA VAL A 323 20.36 8.07 5.36
C VAL A 323 19.69 8.76 6.53
N ILE A 324 19.37 7.99 7.57
CA ILE A 324 18.63 8.45 8.73
C ILE A 324 19.48 8.21 9.98
N ARG A 325 19.65 9.24 10.81
CA ARG A 325 20.33 9.14 12.10
C ARG A 325 19.33 9.23 13.25
N MET A 326 19.52 8.38 14.27
CA MET A 326 18.58 8.20 15.38
C MET A 326 18.40 9.42 16.30
N TRP A 327 19.41 10.25 16.53
CA TRP A 327 19.37 11.30 17.56
C TRP A 327 19.41 12.74 17.02
N ASP A 328 19.70 12.89 15.73
CA ASP A 328 19.63 14.17 15.04
C ASP A 328 18.51 14.08 14.03
N ASP A 329 17.61 15.04 13.99
CA ASP A 329 16.56 15.22 12.97
C ASP A 329 17.13 15.36 11.53
N TYR A 330 18.31 14.79 11.32
CA TYR A 330 19.11 14.95 10.12
C TYR A 330 18.95 13.74 9.21
N SER A 331 18.03 13.85 8.24
CA SER A 331 18.01 12.95 7.09
C SER A 331 18.70 13.62 5.92
N TYR A 332 19.62 12.93 5.26
CA TYR A 332 20.25 13.39 4.03
C TYR A 332 20.12 12.35 2.93
N LYS A 333 20.11 12.84 1.70
CA LYS A 333 19.94 12.04 0.50
C LYS A 333 21.23 12.03 -0.29
N ILE A 334 21.69 10.86 -0.70
CA ILE A 334 22.90 10.69 -1.51
C ILE A 334 22.56 9.78 -2.69
N ASN A 335 22.85 10.26 -3.90
CA ASN A 335 22.85 9.41 -5.09
C ASN A 335 24.24 8.77 -5.23
N TYR A 336 24.30 7.47 -5.50
CA TYR A 336 25.53 6.70 -5.57
C TYR A 336 25.43 5.53 -6.56
N PRO A 337 26.56 5.08 -7.14
CA PRO A 337 26.57 3.87 -7.96
C PRO A 337 26.23 2.63 -7.14
N ALA A 338 25.30 1.81 -7.59
CA ALA A 338 24.83 0.59 -6.88
C ALA A 338 25.99 -0.37 -6.51
N LYS A 339 27.07 -0.38 -7.29
CA LYS A 339 28.29 -1.18 -7.02
C LYS A 339 28.98 -0.84 -5.68
N LYS A 340 28.69 0.31 -5.07
CA LYS A 340 29.25 0.67 -3.75
C LYS A 340 28.49 0.08 -2.58
N ILE A 341 27.35 -0.54 -2.80
CA ILE A 341 26.41 -1.06 -1.78
C ILE A 341 25.89 0.05 -0.86
N LEU A 342 26.77 0.79 -0.18
CA LEU A 342 26.45 1.97 0.63
C LEU A 342 27.47 3.08 0.36
N PRO A 343 27.05 4.34 0.39
CA PRO A 343 27.95 5.47 0.13
C PRO A 343 29.19 5.52 1.07
N ASP A 344 28.99 5.15 2.33
CA ASP A 344 29.97 5.23 3.43
C ASP A 344 30.34 3.85 4.02
N LEU A 345 30.17 2.77 3.25
CA LEU A 345 30.39 1.39 3.72
C LEU A 345 31.74 1.17 4.39
N ASN A 346 32.83 1.69 3.79
CA ASN A 346 34.18 1.52 4.33
C ASN A 346 34.40 2.19 5.70
N ASP A 347 33.67 3.28 5.98
CA ASP A 347 33.72 3.94 7.29
C ASP A 347 32.81 3.25 8.31
N LEU A 348 31.70 2.67 7.85
CA LEU A 348 30.79 1.90 8.68
C LEU A 348 31.43 0.62 9.19
N ILE A 349 32.12 -0.14 8.33
CA ILE A 349 32.84 -1.39 8.70
C ILE A 349 33.89 -1.14 9.78
N LYS A 350 34.50 0.04 9.82
CA LYS A 350 35.50 0.40 10.85
C LYS A 350 34.88 0.73 12.21
N ARG A 351 33.62 1.12 12.24
CA ARG A 351 32.94 1.63 13.44
C ARG A 351 31.96 0.67 14.07
N TYR A 352 31.40 -0.23 13.28
CA TYR A 352 30.32 -1.10 13.69
C TYR A 352 30.69 -2.56 13.39
N ASN A 353 30.37 -3.42 14.32
CA ASN A 353 30.63 -4.87 14.18
C ASN A 353 29.61 -5.56 13.27
N THR A 354 28.42 -4.99 13.12
CA THR A 354 27.34 -5.59 12.36
C THR A 354 26.70 -4.58 11.41
N ILE A 355 26.59 -5.00 10.15
CA ILE A 355 25.80 -4.31 9.13
C ILE A 355 24.81 -5.34 8.56
N MET A 356 23.53 -5.02 8.62
CA MET A 356 22.47 -5.87 8.12
C MET A 356 21.83 -5.25 6.89
N PHE A 357 21.63 -6.05 5.85
CA PHE A 357 20.93 -5.68 4.64
C PHE A 357 19.65 -6.48 4.52
N CYS A 358 18.52 -5.81 4.33
CA CYS A 358 17.24 -6.43 4.10
C CYS A 358 16.68 -5.96 2.76
N PRO A 359 16.26 -6.87 1.87
CA PRO A 359 15.69 -6.49 0.60
C PRO A 359 14.37 -5.76 0.78
N LEU A 360 14.14 -4.75 -0.05
CA LEU A 360 12.87 -4.05 -0.17
C LEU A 360 12.25 -4.44 -1.51
N HIS A 361 11.12 -5.09 -1.46
CA HIS A 361 10.43 -5.56 -2.66
C HIS A 361 8.92 -5.62 -2.43
N PHE A 362 8.17 -5.48 -3.50
CA PHE A 362 6.74 -5.73 -3.51
C PHE A 362 6.41 -6.72 -4.63
N GLN A 363 5.88 -7.87 -4.26
CA GLN A 363 5.71 -9.01 -5.19
C GLN A 363 7.04 -9.31 -5.91
N GLU A 364 7.07 -9.16 -7.24
CA GLU A 364 8.24 -9.41 -8.09
C GLU A 364 9.07 -8.16 -8.39
N GLN A 365 8.64 -6.97 -7.90
CA GLN A 365 9.36 -5.72 -8.10
C GLN A 365 10.33 -5.45 -6.96
N VAL A 366 11.59 -5.25 -7.31
CA VAL A 366 12.62 -4.82 -6.38
C VAL A 366 12.59 -3.31 -6.26
N ILE A 367 12.38 -2.83 -5.02
CA ILE A 367 12.38 -1.42 -4.68
C ILE A 367 13.78 -0.94 -4.35
N GLY A 368 14.57 -1.81 -3.72
CA GLY A 368 15.90 -1.51 -3.21
C GLY A 368 16.24 -2.36 -1.99
N TYR A 369 16.88 -1.79 -1.00
CA TYR A 369 17.19 -2.45 0.27
C TYR A 369 17.24 -1.48 1.44
N TYR A 370 16.95 -2.00 2.61
CA TYR A 370 17.15 -1.38 3.91
C TYR A 370 18.49 -1.83 4.47
N ALA A 371 19.33 -0.90 4.90
CA ALA A 371 20.58 -1.19 5.58
C ALA A 371 20.54 -0.61 7.01
N ALA A 372 20.91 -1.42 7.99
CA ALA A 372 21.01 -0.98 9.38
C ALA A 372 22.34 -1.37 10.00
N VAL A 373 22.89 -0.50 10.84
CA VAL A 373 24.16 -0.70 11.55
C VAL A 373 23.98 -0.51 13.05
N ALA A 374 24.45 -1.48 13.82
CA ALA A 374 24.51 -1.41 15.28
C ALA A 374 25.50 -2.43 15.83
N ASP A 375 26.09 -2.15 16.99
CA ASP A 375 27.02 -3.07 17.65
C ASP A 375 26.30 -4.25 18.33
N ASP A 376 25.02 -4.08 18.67
CA ASP A 376 24.21 -5.03 19.43
C ASP A 376 22.98 -5.59 18.68
N LEU A 377 22.91 -5.37 17.36
CA LEU A 377 21.74 -5.66 16.54
C LEU A 377 21.30 -7.13 16.62
N LEU A 378 22.24 -8.05 16.82
CA LEU A 378 21.99 -9.50 16.90
C LEU A 378 22.10 -10.06 18.32
N VAL A 379 22.56 -9.27 19.29
CA VAL A 379 22.77 -9.75 20.68
C VAL A 379 21.44 -9.81 21.45
N ASN A 380 20.48 -8.96 21.09
CA ASN A 380 19.18 -8.95 21.72
C ASN A 380 18.15 -9.70 20.85
N PRO A 381 17.59 -10.82 21.32
CA PRO A 381 16.62 -11.62 20.54
C PRO A 381 15.41 -10.84 20.01
N GLY A 382 14.98 -9.81 20.73
CA GLY A 382 13.91 -8.92 20.28
C GLY A 382 14.29 -8.04 19.09
N SER A 383 15.57 -7.78 18.88
CA SER A 383 16.03 -6.90 17.81
C SER A 383 15.80 -7.47 16.41
N PHE A 384 16.01 -8.77 16.24
CA PHE A 384 15.78 -9.42 14.95
C PHE A 384 14.30 -9.38 14.55
N TYR A 385 13.40 -9.72 15.48
CA TYR A 385 11.96 -9.63 15.25
C TYR A 385 11.53 -8.19 14.94
N TYR A 386 12.06 -7.23 15.68
CA TYR A 386 11.80 -5.80 15.44
C TYR A 386 12.20 -5.40 14.02
N VAL A 387 13.40 -5.77 13.57
CA VAL A 387 13.87 -5.41 12.23
C VAL A 387 13.04 -6.07 11.15
N GLN A 388 12.68 -7.34 11.31
CA GLN A 388 11.82 -8.04 10.36
C GLN A 388 10.48 -7.32 10.20
N ARG A 389 9.79 -7.02 11.31
CA ARG A 389 8.52 -6.27 11.29
C ARG A 389 8.67 -4.86 10.74
N LEU A 390 9.76 -4.20 11.06
CA LEU A 390 10.08 -2.88 10.53
C LEU A 390 10.20 -2.91 9.01
N VAL A 391 10.95 -3.86 8.46
CA VAL A 391 11.15 -4.02 7.02
C VAL A 391 9.83 -4.32 6.30
N GLU A 392 8.98 -5.20 6.86
CA GLU A 392 7.64 -5.46 6.35
C GLU A 392 6.80 -4.17 6.29
N SER A 393 6.81 -3.38 7.36
CA SER A 393 6.07 -2.11 7.45
C SER A 393 6.63 -1.04 6.50
N ILE A 394 7.96 -1.00 6.32
CA ILE A 394 8.62 -0.11 5.34
C ILE A 394 8.19 -0.49 3.92
N ASN A 395 8.24 -1.77 3.57
CA ASN A 395 7.80 -2.26 2.25
C ASN A 395 6.37 -1.83 1.96
N GLN A 396 5.46 -2.04 2.90
CA GLN A 396 4.07 -1.68 2.74
C GLN A 396 3.86 -0.17 2.62
N ALA A 397 4.56 0.63 3.43
CA ALA A 397 4.44 2.09 3.37
C ALA A 397 5.02 2.66 2.06
N LEU A 398 6.14 2.14 1.57
CA LEU A 398 6.72 2.54 0.28
C LEU A 398 5.80 2.18 -0.89
N GLU A 399 5.19 0.99 -0.88
CA GLU A 399 4.29 0.59 -1.95
C GLU A 399 2.98 1.38 -1.94
N ASN A 400 2.39 1.63 -0.77
CA ASN A 400 1.22 2.48 -0.64
C ASN A 400 1.51 3.89 -1.18
N PHE A 401 2.64 4.47 -0.81
CA PHE A 401 3.09 5.75 -1.34
C PHE A 401 3.26 5.74 -2.86
N ARG A 402 3.89 4.70 -3.41
CA ARG A 402 4.10 4.54 -4.85
C ARG A 402 2.77 4.45 -5.61
N ILE A 403 1.84 3.63 -5.12
CA ILE A 403 0.51 3.48 -5.72
C ILE A 403 -0.22 4.82 -5.71
N GLU A 404 -0.22 5.52 -4.60
CA GLU A 404 -0.89 6.82 -4.47
C GLU A 404 -0.25 7.88 -5.38
N TYR A 405 1.08 7.93 -5.43
CA TYR A 405 1.82 8.81 -6.33
C TYR A 405 1.48 8.55 -7.80
N LEU A 406 1.45 7.28 -8.24
CA LEU A 406 1.09 6.90 -9.61
C LEU A 406 -0.37 7.23 -9.93
N LEU A 407 -1.29 6.99 -8.98
CA LEU A 407 -2.70 7.35 -9.14
C LEU A 407 -2.90 8.87 -9.27
N ARG A 408 -2.24 9.66 -8.43
CA ARG A 408 -2.28 11.14 -8.51
C ARG A 408 -1.75 11.62 -9.86
N ASN A 409 -0.64 11.08 -10.34
CA ASN A 409 -0.08 11.43 -11.65
C ASN A 409 -1.01 11.03 -12.79
N ALA A 410 -1.57 9.83 -12.76
CA ALA A 410 -2.54 9.37 -13.75
C ALA A 410 -3.82 10.24 -13.74
N ASN A 411 -4.32 10.59 -12.56
CA ASN A 411 -5.47 11.49 -12.44
C ASN A 411 -5.16 12.91 -12.95
N ASN A 412 -3.96 13.42 -12.70
CA ASN A 412 -3.51 14.69 -13.23
C ASN A 412 -3.43 14.67 -14.76
N GLU A 413 -2.86 13.61 -15.34
CA GLU A 413 -2.83 13.42 -16.80
C GLU A 413 -4.25 13.30 -17.40
N LEU A 414 -5.13 12.53 -16.74
CA LEU A 414 -6.54 12.44 -17.14
C LEU A 414 -7.24 13.80 -17.02
N SER A 415 -7.02 14.54 -15.94
CA SER A 415 -7.59 15.87 -15.75
C SER A 415 -7.14 16.84 -16.84
N LEU A 416 -5.86 16.83 -17.23
CA LEU A 416 -5.36 17.65 -18.33
C LEU A 416 -6.01 17.27 -19.67
N THR A 417 -6.22 15.99 -19.97
CA THR A 417 -6.93 15.54 -21.17
C THR A 417 -8.40 15.90 -21.13
N HIS A 418 -8.99 16.01 -19.94
CA HIS A 418 -10.39 16.48 -19.74
C HIS A 418 -10.57 18.01 -19.90
N LEU A 419 -9.50 18.80 -19.89
CA LEU A 419 -9.56 20.26 -20.01
C LEU A 419 -9.27 20.78 -21.41
N ILE A 420 -8.71 19.95 -22.28
CA ILE A 420 -8.29 20.31 -23.65
C ILE A 420 -9.23 19.65 -24.67
N ASP A 421 -9.58 20.39 -25.73
CA ASP A 421 -10.29 19.83 -26.88
C ASP A 421 -9.32 19.02 -27.74
N PRO A 422 -9.58 17.71 -28.00
CA PRO A 422 -8.63 16.82 -28.66
C PRO A 422 -8.40 17.16 -30.12
N LEU A 423 -9.31 17.87 -30.77
CA LEU A 423 -9.17 18.25 -32.18
C LEU A 423 -8.29 19.50 -32.35
N THR A 424 -8.47 20.49 -31.47
CA THR A 424 -7.91 21.84 -31.64
C THR A 424 -6.75 22.15 -30.70
N ASN A 425 -6.53 21.31 -29.68
CA ASN A 425 -5.49 21.49 -28.67
C ASN A 425 -5.52 22.86 -27.96
N ILE A 426 -6.72 23.47 -27.85
CA ILE A 426 -7.04 24.58 -26.95
C ILE A 426 -7.96 24.07 -25.86
N TYR A 427 -8.29 24.91 -24.86
CA TYR A 427 -9.20 24.47 -23.80
C TYR A 427 -10.56 24.07 -24.37
N ASN A 428 -11.20 23.07 -23.76
CA ASN A 428 -12.63 22.84 -23.94
C ASN A 428 -13.43 23.72 -22.97
N ARG A 429 -14.76 23.64 -22.99
CA ARG A 429 -15.62 24.43 -22.15
C ARG A 429 -15.29 24.34 -20.65
N ARG A 430 -14.97 23.12 -20.16
CA ARG A 430 -14.59 22.88 -18.77
C ARG A 430 -13.25 23.55 -18.45
N GLY A 431 -12.25 23.34 -19.30
CA GLY A 431 -10.93 23.93 -19.15
C GLY A 431 -10.95 25.47 -19.16
N TYR A 432 -11.84 26.06 -19.95
CA TYR A 432 -12.05 27.51 -19.96
C TYR A 432 -12.49 28.03 -18.58
N PHE A 433 -13.53 27.43 -18.00
CA PHE A 433 -14.03 27.90 -16.71
C PHE A 433 -13.06 27.65 -15.56
N GLU A 434 -12.29 26.57 -15.60
CA GLU A 434 -11.26 26.30 -14.61
C GLU A 434 -10.14 27.34 -14.66
N ARG A 435 -9.69 27.71 -15.88
CA ARG A 435 -8.68 28.76 -16.06
C ARG A 435 -9.21 30.16 -15.72
N ILE A 436 -10.47 30.45 -16.00
CA ILE A 436 -11.11 31.69 -15.56
C ILE A 436 -11.18 31.77 -14.03
N SER A 437 -11.51 30.66 -13.36
CA SER A 437 -11.51 30.59 -11.89
C SER A 437 -10.12 30.84 -11.31
N GLU A 438 -9.08 30.26 -11.90
CA GLU A 438 -7.68 30.51 -11.49
C GLU A 438 -7.27 31.98 -11.69
N LEU A 439 -7.67 32.61 -12.79
CA LEU A 439 -7.42 34.03 -13.05
C LEU A 439 -8.05 34.91 -11.98
N MET A 440 -9.24 34.54 -11.46
CA MET A 440 -9.96 35.26 -10.42
C MET A 440 -9.34 35.06 -9.02
N LEU A 441 -8.79 33.88 -8.71
CA LEU A 441 -8.17 33.58 -7.40
C LEU A 441 -6.99 34.52 -7.05
N GLY A 442 -6.34 35.09 -8.06
CA GLY A 442 -5.18 35.99 -7.87
C GLY A 442 -5.52 37.48 -7.85
N ASN A 443 -6.78 37.89 -8.19
CA ASN A 443 -7.16 39.28 -8.43
C ASN A 443 -8.56 39.61 -7.91
N GLU A 444 -8.69 40.59 -7.04
CA GLU A 444 -10.00 41.04 -6.55
C GLU A 444 -10.92 41.60 -7.69
N LYS A 445 -10.33 42.20 -8.72
CA LYS A 445 -11.03 42.69 -9.95
C LYS A 445 -10.09 42.57 -11.13
N CYS A 446 -10.55 41.99 -12.22
CA CYS A 446 -9.79 41.82 -13.45
C CYS A 446 -10.52 42.50 -14.62
N ASN A 447 -9.81 43.34 -15.36
CA ASN A 447 -10.34 43.90 -16.61
C ASN A 447 -10.09 42.88 -17.73
N VAL A 448 -11.18 42.44 -18.37
CA VAL A 448 -11.08 41.40 -19.42
C VAL A 448 -11.83 41.86 -20.69
N ILE A 449 -11.26 41.46 -21.82
CA ILE A 449 -11.93 41.46 -23.10
C ILE A 449 -12.37 40.02 -23.37
N LEU A 450 -13.63 39.86 -23.73
CA LEU A 450 -14.20 38.57 -24.07
C LEU A 450 -14.66 38.60 -25.53
N VAL A 451 -14.28 37.62 -26.31
CA VAL A 451 -14.64 37.47 -27.69
C VAL A 451 -15.24 36.10 -27.93
N SER A 452 -16.44 36.03 -28.47
CA SER A 452 -17.09 34.82 -28.98
C SER A 452 -16.93 34.77 -30.50
N CYS A 453 -16.54 33.61 -30.98
CA CYS A 453 -16.38 33.34 -32.42
C CYS A 453 -17.19 32.11 -32.81
N ASP A 454 -17.85 32.19 -33.96
CA ASP A 454 -18.57 31.06 -34.55
C ASP A 454 -18.12 30.90 -36.02
N MET A 455 -17.74 29.67 -36.39
CA MET A 455 -17.31 29.43 -37.76
C MET A 455 -18.52 29.39 -38.73
N ASP A 456 -18.47 30.23 -39.70
CA ASP A 456 -19.53 30.29 -40.70
C ASP A 456 -19.50 29.08 -41.63
N ARG A 457 -20.65 28.53 -41.96
CA ARG A 457 -20.85 27.46 -42.98
C ARG A 457 -20.07 26.16 -42.74
N LEU A 458 -19.73 25.80 -41.54
CA LEU A 458 -19.06 24.55 -41.27
C LEU A 458 -19.83 23.32 -41.80
N LYS A 459 -21.15 23.35 -41.69
CA LYS A 459 -22.02 22.29 -42.21
C LYS A 459 -21.90 22.14 -43.72
N GLU A 460 -21.83 23.24 -44.48
CA GLU A 460 -21.66 23.21 -45.95
C GLU A 460 -20.30 22.61 -46.33
N ILE A 461 -19.24 22.93 -45.57
CA ILE A 461 -17.90 22.35 -45.78
C ILE A 461 -17.94 20.84 -45.51
N ASN A 462 -18.54 20.42 -44.38
CA ASN A 462 -18.67 19.00 -44.06
C ASN A 462 -19.48 18.23 -45.08
N ASP A 463 -20.62 18.80 -45.52
CA ASP A 463 -21.53 18.12 -46.46
C ASP A 463 -20.93 18.04 -47.90
N THR A 464 -20.08 19.01 -48.28
CA THR A 464 -19.53 19.11 -49.64
C THR A 464 -18.15 18.41 -49.73
N TYR A 465 -17.28 18.54 -48.73
CA TYR A 465 -15.89 18.14 -48.80
C TYR A 465 -15.53 17.04 -47.75
N GLY A 466 -16.47 16.67 -46.88
CA GLY A 466 -16.30 15.65 -45.85
C GLY A 466 -15.80 16.19 -44.51
N HIS A 467 -16.03 15.43 -43.46
CA HIS A 467 -15.69 15.82 -42.05
C HIS A 467 -14.19 16.10 -41.84
N SER A 468 -13.30 15.43 -42.59
CA SER A 468 -11.84 15.67 -42.49
C SER A 468 -11.47 17.10 -42.93
N GLU A 469 -12.17 17.67 -43.91
CA GLU A 469 -11.95 19.05 -44.36
C GLU A 469 -12.56 20.04 -43.35
N GLY A 470 -13.70 19.70 -42.73
CA GLY A 470 -14.26 20.46 -41.62
C GLY A 470 -13.33 20.50 -40.43
N ASP A 471 -12.69 19.39 -40.09
CA ASP A 471 -11.69 19.32 -39.03
C ASP A 471 -10.46 20.20 -39.28
N ILE A 472 -10.00 20.26 -40.55
CA ILE A 472 -8.92 21.18 -40.97
C ILE A 472 -9.35 22.63 -40.80
N ALA A 473 -10.56 22.96 -41.20
CA ALA A 473 -11.12 24.33 -41.08
C ALA A 473 -11.30 24.73 -39.63
N ILE A 474 -11.78 23.84 -38.76
CA ILE A 474 -11.88 24.04 -37.29
C ILE A 474 -10.49 24.28 -36.69
N LYS A 475 -9.47 23.49 -37.05
CA LYS A 475 -8.10 23.71 -36.59
C LYS A 475 -7.55 25.07 -37.02
N ALA A 476 -7.80 25.48 -38.26
CA ALA A 476 -7.37 26.79 -38.74
C ALA A 476 -8.00 27.96 -37.93
N VAL A 477 -9.27 27.85 -37.55
CA VAL A 477 -9.93 28.82 -36.68
C VAL A 477 -9.31 28.80 -35.28
N ALA A 478 -9.07 27.63 -34.72
CA ALA A 478 -8.45 27.48 -33.40
C ALA A 478 -7.05 28.10 -33.36
N ASP A 479 -6.23 27.86 -34.39
CA ASP A 479 -4.87 28.42 -34.49
C ASP A 479 -4.88 29.95 -34.64
N ALA A 480 -5.84 30.50 -35.41
CA ALA A 480 -6.04 31.94 -35.51
C ALA A 480 -6.44 32.57 -34.17
N ILE A 481 -7.38 31.94 -33.45
CA ILE A 481 -7.82 32.38 -32.11
C ILE A 481 -6.66 32.30 -31.11
N LYS A 482 -5.90 31.22 -31.12
CA LYS A 482 -4.73 31.03 -30.24
C LYS A 482 -3.66 32.10 -30.49
N THR A 483 -3.44 32.48 -31.74
CA THR A 483 -2.49 33.52 -32.11
C THR A 483 -2.97 34.88 -31.62
N GLY A 484 -4.22 35.25 -31.83
CA GLY A 484 -4.79 36.51 -31.36
C GLY A 484 -4.90 36.60 -29.83
N CYS A 485 -5.15 35.45 -29.16
CA CYS A 485 -5.25 35.36 -27.72
C CYS A 485 -3.92 35.68 -26.98
N GLY A 486 -2.80 35.38 -27.60
CA GLY A 486 -1.47 35.58 -27.01
C GLY A 486 -1.17 34.66 -25.83
N LYS A 487 -0.11 34.98 -25.06
CA LYS A 487 0.34 34.15 -23.96
C LYS A 487 -0.49 34.24 -22.68
N ASP A 488 -1.08 35.40 -22.44
CA ASP A 488 -1.80 35.71 -21.20
C ASP A 488 -3.31 35.51 -21.31
N GLY A 489 -3.80 35.18 -22.51
CA GLY A 489 -5.20 34.95 -22.77
C GLY A 489 -5.63 33.50 -22.64
N ILE A 490 -6.91 33.28 -22.41
CA ILE A 490 -7.56 31.98 -22.27
C ILE A 490 -8.45 31.77 -23.48
N CYS A 491 -8.19 30.78 -24.31
CA CYS A 491 -9.03 30.45 -25.47
C CYS A 491 -9.54 29.01 -25.41
N ALA A 492 -10.77 28.79 -25.84
CA ALA A 492 -11.43 27.51 -25.76
C ALA A 492 -12.40 27.28 -26.95
N ARG A 493 -12.64 26.00 -27.22
CA ARG A 493 -13.70 25.51 -28.09
C ARG A 493 -14.85 25.00 -27.21
N PHE A 494 -16.04 25.62 -27.35
CA PHE A 494 -17.20 25.24 -26.53
C PHE A 494 -18.01 24.09 -27.13
N GLY A 495 -17.99 23.95 -28.46
CA GLY A 495 -18.63 22.85 -29.17
C GLY A 495 -18.66 23.13 -30.69
N GLY A 496 -18.69 22.12 -31.51
CA GLY A 496 -18.85 22.26 -32.95
C GLY A 496 -17.98 23.34 -33.60
N ASP A 497 -18.61 24.45 -33.91
CA ASP A 497 -18.11 25.67 -34.57
C ASP A 497 -17.91 26.86 -33.60
N GLU A 498 -18.18 26.67 -32.31
CA GLU A 498 -18.18 27.77 -31.30
C GLU A 498 -16.87 27.84 -30.54
N PHE A 499 -16.29 29.05 -30.52
CA PHE A 499 -15.06 29.36 -29.81
C PHE A 499 -15.22 30.60 -28.92
N ILE A 500 -14.48 30.64 -27.84
CA ILE A 500 -14.43 31.75 -26.91
C ILE A 500 -13.00 32.07 -26.54
N LEU A 501 -12.68 33.31 -26.35
CA LEU A 501 -11.43 33.77 -25.77
C LEU A 501 -11.64 34.91 -24.78
N THR A 502 -10.83 34.93 -23.74
CA THR A 502 -10.79 35.98 -22.72
C THR A 502 -9.34 36.43 -22.53
N VAL A 503 -9.12 37.73 -22.67
CA VAL A 503 -7.80 38.34 -22.55
C VAL A 503 -7.83 39.43 -21.49
N PRO A 504 -6.99 39.38 -20.46
CA PRO A 504 -6.81 40.51 -19.53
C PRO A 504 -6.24 41.72 -20.25
N TYR A 505 -6.70 42.93 -19.89
CA TYR A 505 -6.17 44.17 -20.48
C TYR A 505 -5.89 45.24 -19.44
N ASN A 506 -4.83 46.03 -19.70
CA ASN A 506 -4.41 47.19 -18.87
C ASN A 506 -4.35 48.49 -19.66
N THR A 507 -4.80 48.49 -20.93
CA THR A 507 -4.69 49.58 -21.88
C THR A 507 -6.08 50.00 -22.38
N ASP A 508 -6.15 50.79 -23.46
CA ASP A 508 -7.42 51.16 -24.11
C ASP A 508 -8.17 49.90 -24.60
N LYS A 509 -9.27 49.62 -23.96
CA LYS A 509 -10.15 48.45 -24.17
C LYS A 509 -10.62 48.32 -25.62
N GLN A 510 -10.97 49.46 -26.27
CA GLN A 510 -11.53 49.45 -27.61
C GLN A 510 -10.47 49.19 -28.66
N ARG A 511 -9.28 49.73 -28.46
CA ARG A 511 -8.11 49.49 -29.29
C ARG A 511 -7.64 48.03 -29.20
N GLU A 512 -7.63 47.49 -27.98
CA GLU A 512 -7.23 46.13 -27.73
C GLU A 512 -8.21 45.12 -28.33
N LEU A 513 -9.53 45.33 -28.17
CA LEU A 513 -10.53 44.48 -28.82
C LEU A 513 -10.37 44.52 -30.35
N SER A 514 -10.18 45.72 -30.94
CA SER A 514 -9.98 45.84 -32.39
C SER A 514 -8.70 45.13 -32.86
N ARG A 515 -7.63 45.15 -32.05
CA ARG A 515 -6.39 44.42 -32.34
C ARG A 515 -6.64 42.92 -32.35
N LEU A 516 -7.28 42.36 -31.31
CA LEU A 516 -7.58 40.96 -31.18
C LEU A 516 -8.39 40.42 -32.37
N VAL A 517 -9.49 41.10 -32.68
CA VAL A 517 -10.35 40.74 -33.82
C VAL A 517 -9.59 40.82 -35.15
N GLY A 518 -8.77 41.89 -35.33
CA GLY A 518 -7.98 42.10 -36.53
C GLY A 518 -6.89 41.01 -36.71
N GLU A 519 -6.21 40.59 -35.65
CA GLU A 519 -5.22 39.53 -35.69
C GLU A 519 -5.84 38.18 -36.03
N ILE A 520 -6.98 37.82 -35.41
CA ILE A 520 -7.72 36.60 -35.74
C ILE A 520 -8.12 36.60 -37.22
N GLN A 521 -8.68 37.70 -37.72
CA GLN A 521 -9.08 37.79 -39.11
C GLN A 521 -7.87 37.68 -40.06
N THR A 522 -6.76 38.30 -39.71
CA THR A 522 -5.51 38.25 -40.48
C THR A 522 -4.98 36.82 -40.65
N GLU A 523 -5.01 36.04 -39.57
CA GLU A 523 -4.55 34.62 -39.62
C GLU A 523 -5.53 33.74 -40.46
N ILE A 524 -6.85 34.00 -40.37
CA ILE A 524 -7.83 33.30 -41.19
C ILE A 524 -7.63 33.67 -42.67
N ASP A 525 -7.42 34.94 -43.00
CA ASP A 525 -7.14 35.38 -44.37
C ASP A 525 -5.84 34.79 -44.93
N LYS A 526 -4.85 34.66 -44.08
CA LYS A 526 -3.58 34.01 -44.40
C LYS A 526 -3.79 32.52 -44.71
N PHE A 527 -4.56 31.79 -43.89
CA PHE A 527 -4.95 30.41 -44.17
C PHE A 527 -5.66 30.30 -45.50
N ASN A 528 -6.70 31.11 -45.75
CA ASN A 528 -7.44 31.07 -47.00
C ASN A 528 -6.59 31.28 -48.25
N ARG A 529 -5.52 32.13 -48.14
CA ARG A 529 -4.61 32.37 -49.27
C ARG A 529 -3.58 31.27 -49.47
N SER A 530 -3.13 30.62 -48.40
CA SER A 530 -1.99 29.71 -48.44
C SER A 530 -2.36 28.23 -48.45
N ALA A 531 -3.55 27.86 -47.98
CA ALA A 531 -3.92 26.46 -47.82
C ALA A 531 -4.38 25.74 -49.06
N GLY A 532 -4.65 26.49 -50.16
CA GLY A 532 -5.06 25.90 -51.46
C GLY A 532 -6.37 25.10 -51.38
N LYS A 533 -7.24 25.39 -50.45
CA LYS A 533 -8.51 24.69 -50.24
C LYS A 533 -9.59 25.18 -51.23
N PRO A 534 -10.53 24.33 -51.63
CA PRO A 534 -11.65 24.70 -52.53
C PRO A 534 -12.76 25.49 -51.82
N TYR A 535 -12.58 25.84 -50.56
CA TYR A 535 -13.50 26.62 -49.72
C TYR A 535 -12.75 27.72 -48.95
N GLU A 536 -13.47 28.73 -48.53
CA GLU A 536 -12.95 29.78 -47.63
C GLU A 536 -13.48 29.58 -46.24
N VAL A 537 -12.58 29.69 -45.24
CA VAL A 537 -12.93 29.74 -43.84
C VAL A 537 -13.31 31.16 -43.47
N SER A 538 -14.46 31.35 -42.87
CA SER A 538 -14.88 32.62 -42.31
C SER A 538 -15.49 32.46 -40.91
N ILE A 539 -15.41 33.47 -40.10
CA ILE A 539 -15.93 33.47 -38.71
C ILE A 539 -16.84 34.69 -38.48
N SER A 540 -17.87 34.51 -37.70
CA SER A 540 -18.64 35.62 -37.11
C SER A 540 -18.13 35.87 -35.72
N VAL A 541 -17.89 37.14 -35.36
CA VAL A 541 -17.18 37.53 -34.13
C VAL A 541 -18.03 38.54 -33.35
N GLY A 542 -18.25 38.27 -32.08
CA GLY A 542 -18.76 39.25 -31.13
C GLY A 542 -17.72 39.57 -30.08
N GLY A 543 -17.57 40.82 -29.68
CA GLY A 543 -16.61 41.19 -28.66
C GLY A 543 -17.18 42.17 -27.65
N SER A 544 -16.88 41.99 -26.39
CA SER A 544 -17.22 42.90 -25.32
C SER A 544 -16.09 42.98 -24.28
N TYR A 545 -16.18 43.92 -23.39
CA TYR A 545 -15.17 44.14 -22.35
C TYR A 545 -15.86 44.55 -21.04
N GLY A 546 -15.26 44.17 -19.92
CA GLY A 546 -15.77 44.48 -18.59
C GLY A 546 -14.74 44.26 -17.51
N THR A 547 -15.09 44.74 -16.31
CA THR A 547 -14.38 44.45 -15.10
C THR A 547 -15.11 43.31 -14.39
N VAL A 548 -14.45 42.20 -14.14
CA VAL A 548 -15.04 40.99 -13.56
C VAL A 548 -14.31 40.60 -12.28
N SER A 549 -15.07 40.11 -11.32
CA SER A 549 -14.60 39.64 -10.02
C SER A 549 -15.09 38.21 -9.70
N SER A 550 -15.96 37.67 -10.54
CA SER A 550 -16.50 36.33 -10.37
C SER A 550 -16.79 35.67 -11.73
N VAL A 551 -16.94 34.35 -11.71
CA VAL A 551 -17.30 33.54 -12.90
C VAL A 551 -18.70 33.91 -13.40
N GLU A 552 -19.59 34.31 -12.52
CA GLU A 552 -20.94 34.77 -12.86
C GLU A 552 -20.90 36.02 -13.73
N GLU A 553 -20.06 37.00 -13.37
CA GLU A 553 -19.86 38.22 -14.17
C GLU A 553 -19.23 37.94 -15.54
N VAL A 554 -18.33 36.93 -15.61
CA VAL A 554 -17.80 36.45 -16.91
C VAL A 554 -18.92 35.84 -17.75
N ASN A 555 -19.81 35.04 -17.14
CA ASN A 555 -20.96 34.47 -17.84
C ASN A 555 -21.93 35.56 -18.36
N GLU A 556 -22.15 36.66 -17.61
CA GLU A 556 -22.96 37.78 -18.08
C GLU A 556 -22.31 38.51 -19.26
N LEU A 557 -21.00 38.72 -19.17
CA LEU A 557 -20.23 39.32 -20.26
C LEU A 557 -20.27 38.42 -21.50
N MET A 558 -20.24 37.10 -21.34
CA MET A 558 -20.35 36.10 -22.40
C MET A 558 -21.69 36.21 -23.12
N ARG A 559 -22.81 36.30 -22.40
CA ARG A 559 -24.14 36.44 -22.98
C ARG A 559 -24.24 37.71 -23.84
N SER A 560 -23.63 38.82 -23.40
CA SER A 560 -23.61 40.06 -24.17
C SER A 560 -22.80 39.93 -25.45
N THR A 561 -21.68 39.21 -25.37
CA THR A 561 -20.78 38.95 -26.48
C THR A 561 -21.42 38.04 -27.54
N ASP A 562 -22.10 36.98 -27.11
CA ASP A 562 -22.85 36.08 -28.01
C ASP A 562 -23.95 36.79 -28.78
N ARG A 563 -24.65 37.78 -28.14
CA ARG A 563 -25.63 38.59 -28.84
C ARG A 563 -25.01 39.38 -29.97
N LEU A 564 -23.85 40.01 -29.76
CA LEU A 564 -23.11 40.74 -30.78
C LEU A 564 -22.64 39.87 -31.92
N MET A 565 -22.14 38.67 -31.59
CA MET A 565 -21.74 37.68 -32.59
C MET A 565 -22.93 37.25 -33.47
N TYR A 566 -24.07 36.97 -32.85
CA TYR A 566 -25.27 36.57 -33.55
C TYR A 566 -25.81 37.69 -34.47
N GLU A 567 -25.74 38.95 -34.04
CA GLU A 567 -26.08 40.09 -34.86
C GLU A 567 -25.19 40.21 -36.10
N GLN A 568 -23.88 40.03 -35.94
CA GLN A 568 -22.93 39.97 -37.05
C GLN A 568 -23.24 38.83 -38.02
N LYS A 569 -23.54 37.65 -37.50
CA LYS A 569 -23.90 36.46 -38.31
C LYS A 569 -25.18 36.70 -39.15
N ARG A 570 -26.17 37.39 -38.57
CA ARG A 570 -27.39 37.76 -39.29
C ARG A 570 -27.14 38.81 -40.41
N MET A 571 -26.30 39.81 -40.13
CA MET A 571 -25.94 40.83 -41.14
C MET A 571 -25.23 40.18 -42.34
N LYS A 572 -24.35 39.22 -42.11
CA LYS A 572 -23.67 38.44 -43.19
C LYS A 572 -24.66 37.62 -44.02
N LYS A 573 -25.75 37.11 -43.43
CA LYS A 573 -26.78 36.33 -44.12
C LYS A 573 -27.80 37.17 -44.87
N GLY A 574 -27.73 38.54 -44.79
CA GLY A 574 -28.64 39.44 -45.48
C GLY A 574 -30.06 39.46 -44.90
N GLU A 575 -30.28 38.95 -43.71
CA GLU A 575 -31.60 38.94 -43.06
C GLU A 575 -31.87 40.25 -42.32
N ARG A 576 -32.76 41.07 -42.88
CA ARG A 576 -33.37 42.24 -42.17
C ARG A 576 -34.51 41.70 -41.28
N GLY A 577 -34.24 41.47 -40.00
CA GLY A 577 -35.27 41.13 -39.02
C GLY A 577 -35.63 42.35 -38.12
N PRO A 578 -36.75 42.29 -37.39
CA PRO A 578 -37.23 43.41 -36.58
C PRO A 578 -36.22 43.79 -35.47
N VAL A 579 -36.10 45.13 -35.31
CA VAL A 579 -35.33 45.77 -34.23
C VAL A 579 -35.87 45.30 -32.89
N PHE A 580 -35.09 44.59 -32.10
CA PHE A 580 -35.44 44.25 -30.73
C PHE A 580 -35.42 45.53 -29.89
N GLN A 581 -36.58 45.90 -29.36
CA GLN A 581 -36.66 46.91 -28.32
C GLN A 581 -36.07 46.40 -27.01
N PRO A 582 -35.38 47.24 -26.24
CA PRO A 582 -34.86 46.80 -24.93
C PRO A 582 -36.03 46.44 -24.02
N VAL A 583 -36.03 45.22 -23.52
CA VAL A 583 -36.95 44.78 -22.48
C VAL A 583 -36.53 45.49 -21.19
N PRO A 584 -37.48 46.13 -20.47
CA PRO A 584 -37.20 46.74 -19.17
C PRO A 584 -36.71 45.67 -18.19
N GLU A 585 -35.86 46.08 -17.27
CA GLU A 585 -35.38 45.27 -16.14
C GLU A 585 -36.48 44.36 -15.58
N ALA A 586 -36.36 43.07 -15.79
CA ALA A 586 -37.29 42.10 -15.26
C ALA A 586 -36.86 41.77 -13.82
N GLN A 587 -37.72 42.19 -12.94
CA GLN A 587 -37.80 41.69 -11.57
C GLN A 587 -37.72 40.15 -11.53
N GLU A 588 -36.99 39.68 -10.57
CA GLU A 588 -36.88 38.32 -10.02
C GLU A 588 -37.88 37.28 -10.54
N LYS A 589 -37.38 36.27 -11.24
CA LYS A 589 -38.01 34.95 -11.29
C LYS A 589 -37.04 33.85 -10.90
N PRO A 590 -36.90 33.57 -9.59
CA PRO A 590 -36.12 32.42 -9.13
C PRO A 590 -36.77 31.09 -9.45
N ALA A 591 -38.09 31.02 -9.68
CA ALA A 591 -38.84 29.77 -9.79
C ALA A 591 -38.66 29.01 -11.11
N ALA A 592 -38.52 29.70 -12.25
CA ALA A 592 -38.39 29.02 -13.55
C ALA A 592 -37.02 28.39 -13.78
N MET A 593 -35.97 28.94 -13.17
CA MET A 593 -34.61 28.39 -13.27
C MET A 593 -34.46 27.12 -12.41
N LEU A 594 -35.16 27.04 -11.28
CA LEU A 594 -35.24 25.88 -10.43
C LEU A 594 -36.01 24.70 -11.08
N GLU A 595 -37.05 25.00 -11.87
CA GLU A 595 -37.80 23.97 -12.60
C GLU A 595 -37.03 23.38 -13.77
N ASP A 596 -36.21 24.15 -14.47
CA ASP A 596 -35.32 23.69 -15.54
C ASP A 596 -34.17 22.85 -14.96
N TYR A 597 -33.61 23.25 -13.82
CA TYR A 597 -32.60 22.49 -13.09
C TYR A 597 -33.16 21.18 -12.52
N ARG A 598 -34.40 21.21 -12.00
CA ARG A 598 -35.15 20.01 -11.57
C ARG A 598 -35.36 19.01 -12.71
N SER A 599 -35.76 19.49 -13.86
CA SER A 599 -36.01 18.64 -15.03
C SER A 599 -34.77 17.99 -15.54
N ARG A 600 -33.63 18.68 -15.57
CA ARG A 600 -32.33 18.15 -15.97
C ARG A 600 -31.75 17.17 -14.94
N ILE A 601 -31.89 17.46 -13.66
CA ILE A 601 -31.51 16.53 -12.59
C ILE A 601 -32.38 15.28 -12.65
N HIS A 602 -33.66 15.40 -12.86
CA HIS A 602 -34.56 14.27 -13.00
C HIS A 602 -34.23 13.40 -14.22
N GLU A 603 -33.85 14.02 -15.35
CA GLU A 603 -33.46 13.31 -16.57
C GLU A 603 -32.12 12.58 -16.43
N ILE A 604 -31.14 13.15 -15.72
CA ILE A 604 -29.83 12.53 -15.45
C ILE A 604 -29.95 11.39 -14.43
N PHE A 605 -30.75 11.57 -13.39
CA PHE A 605 -30.80 10.61 -12.27
C PHE A 605 -31.95 9.59 -12.37
N SER A 606 -32.92 9.78 -13.27
CA SER A 606 -33.93 8.73 -13.58
C SER A 606 -33.34 7.46 -14.18
N GLN A 607 -32.07 7.48 -14.59
CA GLN A 607 -31.34 6.32 -15.09
C GLN A 607 -30.72 5.45 -13.98
N PHE A 608 -30.72 5.90 -12.72
CA PHE A 608 -30.20 5.15 -11.57
C PHE A 608 -31.35 4.62 -10.72
N ASP A 609 -31.82 3.45 -11.04
CA ASP A 609 -32.80 2.70 -10.24
C ASP A 609 -32.30 2.54 -8.79
N ARG A 610 -33.14 2.91 -7.79
CA ARG A 610 -32.98 2.69 -6.35
C ARG A 610 -32.24 3.75 -5.52
N CYS A 611 -31.89 4.91 -6.04
CA CYS A 611 -31.28 5.98 -5.24
C CYS A 611 -32.29 7.13 -4.99
N THR A 612 -32.50 7.48 -3.73
CA THR A 612 -33.20 8.71 -3.33
C THR A 612 -32.18 9.81 -3.19
N TYR A 613 -32.31 10.88 -3.96
CA TYR A 613 -31.43 12.03 -3.89
C TYR A 613 -32.06 13.14 -3.08
N PHE A 614 -31.24 13.86 -2.32
CA PHE A 614 -31.68 15.02 -1.55
C PHE A 614 -30.66 16.14 -1.66
N TYR A 615 -31.16 17.34 -1.55
CA TYR A 615 -30.40 18.57 -1.59
C TYR A 615 -30.95 19.53 -0.55
N MET A 616 -30.08 20.25 0.16
CA MET A 616 -30.42 21.28 1.08
C MET A 616 -29.78 22.59 0.63
N ASP A 617 -30.62 23.57 0.28
CA ASP A 617 -30.19 24.94 0.17
C ASP A 617 -30.01 25.51 1.59
N TYR A 618 -28.75 25.64 2.02
CA TYR A 618 -28.42 26.07 3.37
C TYR A 618 -28.73 27.54 3.61
N LEU A 619 -28.67 28.39 2.56
CA LEU A 619 -28.96 29.82 2.67
C LEU A 619 -30.46 30.08 2.96
N ASN A 620 -31.33 29.22 2.41
CA ASN A 620 -32.79 29.34 2.57
C ASN A 620 -33.36 28.28 3.54
N PHE A 621 -32.54 27.41 4.13
CA PHE A 621 -32.93 26.29 5.03
C PHE A 621 -34.02 25.40 4.43
N LYS A 622 -33.98 25.15 3.11
CA LYS A 622 -35.00 24.41 2.40
C LYS A 622 -34.44 23.09 1.85
N TRP A 623 -35.13 21.97 2.15
CA TRP A 623 -34.82 20.65 1.63
C TRP A 623 -35.58 20.36 0.36
N TYR A 624 -34.90 19.73 -0.59
CA TYR A 624 -35.46 19.21 -1.81
C TYR A 624 -35.13 17.71 -1.89
N ILE A 625 -36.12 16.87 -2.13
CA ILE A 625 -35.98 15.43 -2.19
C ILE A 625 -36.55 14.96 -3.52
N ILE A 626 -35.79 14.12 -4.24
CA ILE A 626 -36.27 13.46 -5.46
C ILE A 626 -36.81 12.10 -5.03
N GLU A 627 -38.14 11.97 -5.03
CA GLU A 627 -38.81 10.74 -4.61
C GLU A 627 -38.67 9.64 -5.65
N ASN A 628 -38.50 8.39 -5.16
CA ASN A 628 -38.59 7.16 -5.95
C ASN A 628 -39.25 6.04 -5.14
N ASP A 629 -39.52 4.90 -5.80
CA ASP A 629 -40.23 3.78 -5.19
C ASP A 629 -39.46 3.08 -4.05
N HIS A 630 -38.16 3.26 -3.99
CA HIS A 630 -37.24 2.68 -2.99
C HIS A 630 -36.89 3.63 -1.85
N MET A 631 -37.51 4.81 -1.80
CA MET A 631 -37.28 5.77 -0.73
C MET A 631 -37.77 5.23 0.61
N PRO A 632 -36.95 5.31 1.69
CA PRO A 632 -37.36 4.89 3.04
C PRO A 632 -38.67 5.57 3.47
N LYS A 633 -39.57 4.79 4.07
CA LYS A 633 -40.89 5.30 4.52
C LYS A 633 -40.78 6.44 5.51
N CYS A 634 -39.78 6.40 6.38
CA CYS A 634 -39.52 7.46 7.37
C CYS A 634 -39.21 8.82 6.72
N ILE A 635 -38.68 8.82 5.50
CA ILE A 635 -38.40 10.06 4.74
C ILE A 635 -39.67 10.52 4.02
N LYS A 636 -40.42 9.60 3.39
CA LYS A 636 -41.69 9.90 2.67
C LYS A 636 -42.73 10.60 3.52
N SER A 637 -42.75 10.28 4.82
CA SER A 637 -43.75 10.85 5.76
C SER A 637 -43.27 12.04 6.57
N SER A 638 -42.05 12.57 6.31
CA SER A 638 -41.43 13.55 7.16
C SER A 638 -41.45 14.97 6.57
N SER A 639 -41.69 15.94 7.42
CA SER A 639 -41.59 17.38 7.12
C SER A 639 -40.20 17.98 7.38
N VAL A 640 -39.24 17.15 7.86
CA VAL A 640 -37.86 17.52 8.15
C VAL A 640 -36.91 16.93 7.15
N GLY A 641 -35.67 17.42 7.09
CA GLY A 641 -34.64 16.88 6.18
C GLY A 641 -34.37 15.39 6.37
N PRO A 642 -33.91 14.68 5.31
CA PRO A 642 -33.81 13.21 5.28
C PRO A 642 -33.00 12.62 6.41
N LEU A 643 -31.86 13.16 6.73
CA LEU A 643 -30.98 12.67 7.81
C LEU A 643 -31.67 12.78 9.18
N ARG A 644 -32.36 13.88 9.42
CA ARG A 644 -33.12 14.09 10.67
C ARG A 644 -34.38 13.21 10.71
N ALA A 645 -35.02 12.98 9.57
CA ALA A 645 -36.15 12.07 9.45
C ALA A 645 -35.80 10.64 9.83
N ILE A 646 -34.68 10.13 9.35
CA ILE A 646 -34.14 8.81 9.72
C ILE A 646 -33.88 8.76 11.23
N TRP A 647 -33.25 9.76 11.80
CA TRP A 647 -32.94 9.79 13.25
C TRP A 647 -34.20 9.84 14.12
N LEU A 648 -35.20 10.68 13.77
CA LEU A 648 -36.44 10.85 14.51
C LEU A 648 -37.41 9.68 14.38
N SER A 649 -37.31 8.90 13.31
CA SER A 649 -38.23 7.79 13.03
C SER A 649 -38.08 6.61 14.00
N GLY A 650 -36.92 6.49 14.65
CA GLY A 650 -36.58 5.30 15.44
C GLY A 650 -36.41 4.01 14.60
N ALA A 651 -36.37 4.15 13.28
CA ALA A 651 -36.25 3.01 12.36
C ALA A 651 -34.84 2.43 12.28
N ILE A 652 -33.84 3.09 12.83
CA ILE A 652 -32.44 2.62 12.80
C ILE A 652 -32.31 1.36 13.64
N HIS A 653 -31.68 0.33 13.06
CA HIS A 653 -31.40 -0.92 13.81
C HIS A 653 -30.57 -0.59 15.07
N PRO A 654 -30.84 -1.21 16.23
CA PRO A 654 -30.17 -0.87 17.49
C PRO A 654 -28.64 -0.87 17.42
N ASP A 655 -28.05 -1.84 16.74
CA ASP A 655 -26.59 -1.97 16.60
C ASP A 655 -25.97 -0.83 15.78
N ASP A 656 -26.72 -0.25 14.84
CA ASP A 656 -26.22 0.76 13.91
C ASP A 656 -26.43 2.20 14.44
N LYS A 657 -27.11 2.34 15.57
CA LYS A 657 -27.45 3.65 16.13
C LYS A 657 -26.22 4.49 16.48
N LEU A 658 -25.20 3.89 17.10
CA LEU A 658 -23.95 4.57 17.44
C LEU A 658 -23.16 5.00 16.18
N ILE A 659 -23.20 4.18 15.15
CA ILE A 659 -22.55 4.46 13.86
C ILE A 659 -23.21 5.67 13.20
N TYR A 660 -24.55 5.67 13.17
CA TYR A 660 -25.31 6.79 12.61
C TYR A 660 -25.16 8.09 13.41
N ASP A 661 -25.17 8.00 14.73
CA ASP A 661 -24.92 9.18 15.61
C ASP A 661 -23.51 9.73 15.42
N SER A 662 -22.50 8.88 15.17
CA SER A 662 -21.14 9.30 14.85
C SER A 662 -21.08 9.99 13.50
N PHE A 663 -21.78 9.47 12.50
CA PHE A 663 -21.90 10.07 11.17
C PHE A 663 -22.54 11.46 11.22
N CYS A 664 -23.67 11.60 11.93
CA CYS A 664 -24.33 12.90 12.12
C CYS A 664 -23.45 13.90 12.88
N ARG A 665 -22.66 13.43 13.87
CA ARG A 665 -21.68 14.29 14.56
C ARG A 665 -20.55 14.75 13.65
N LYS A 666 -20.06 13.90 12.75
CA LYS A 666 -19.06 14.30 11.75
C LYS A 666 -19.57 15.39 10.83
N ILE A 667 -20.81 15.26 10.35
CA ILE A 667 -21.47 16.32 9.56
C ILE A 667 -21.54 17.63 10.37
N LYS A 668 -22.02 17.57 11.61
CA LYS A 668 -22.10 18.73 12.50
C LYS A 668 -20.72 19.36 12.75
N ASN A 669 -19.72 18.56 13.04
CA ASN A 669 -18.35 19.03 13.26
C ASN A 669 -17.80 19.73 12.01
N SER A 670 -18.11 19.25 10.80
CA SER A 670 -17.74 19.93 9.56
C SER A 670 -18.31 21.34 9.47
N PHE A 671 -19.51 21.56 9.98
CA PHE A 671 -20.07 22.90 10.12
C PHE A 671 -19.34 23.76 11.15
N ASP A 672 -19.11 23.20 12.35
CA ASP A 672 -18.49 23.92 13.48
C ASP A 672 -17.03 24.33 13.15
N TYR A 673 -16.31 23.50 12.38
CA TYR A 673 -14.93 23.76 11.93
C TYR A 673 -14.83 24.43 10.56
N LYS A 674 -15.96 24.83 9.94
CA LYS A 674 -16.03 25.48 8.63
C LYS A 674 -15.34 24.68 7.50
N ILE A 675 -15.46 23.36 7.55
CA ILE A 675 -15.01 22.49 6.48
C ILE A 675 -16.06 22.54 5.37
N THR A 676 -15.71 23.15 4.24
CA THR A 676 -16.65 23.49 3.16
C THR A 676 -16.60 22.54 1.97
N ASP A 677 -15.73 21.52 2.02
CA ASP A 677 -15.65 20.49 0.97
C ASP A 677 -15.30 19.15 1.63
N ALA A 678 -16.32 18.34 1.90
CA ALA A 678 -16.17 17.03 2.50
C ALA A 678 -17.24 16.07 2.00
N SER A 679 -16.85 14.82 1.78
CA SER A 679 -17.75 13.72 1.49
C SER A 679 -17.76 12.73 2.66
N LEU A 680 -18.94 12.29 3.05
CA LEU A 680 -19.16 11.38 4.17
C LEU A 680 -20.11 10.26 3.73
N THR A 681 -19.80 9.03 4.12
CA THR A 681 -20.63 7.85 3.81
C THR A 681 -20.89 7.05 5.09
N VAL A 682 -22.08 6.47 5.18
CA VAL A 682 -22.44 5.53 6.22
C VAL A 682 -23.38 4.47 5.66
N ASN A 683 -23.22 3.22 6.10
CA ASN A 683 -24.14 2.13 5.81
C ASN A 683 -24.87 1.77 7.09
N ILE A 684 -26.20 1.69 7.04
CA ILE A 684 -27.06 1.38 8.19
C ILE A 684 -28.25 0.50 7.79
N ARG A 685 -28.79 -0.21 8.75
CA ARG A 685 -30.04 -0.96 8.60
C ARG A 685 -31.22 -0.13 9.10
N LEU A 686 -32.28 -0.04 8.30
CA LEU A 686 -33.54 0.55 8.70
C LEU A 686 -34.61 -0.55 8.87
N CYS A 687 -35.28 -0.56 10.03
CA CYS A 687 -36.33 -1.51 10.40
C CYS A 687 -37.70 -0.88 10.04
N GLU A 688 -38.06 -0.88 8.76
CA GLU A 688 -39.35 -0.35 8.26
C GLU A 688 -40.38 -1.41 7.90
N GLY A 689 -40.13 -2.69 8.26
CA GLY A 689 -40.99 -3.85 8.01
C GLY A 689 -40.52 -5.07 8.82
N ASP A 690 -40.90 -6.28 8.37
CA ASP A 690 -40.58 -7.52 9.06
C ASP A 690 -39.07 -7.87 9.07
N LYS A 691 -38.30 -7.27 8.18
CA LYS A 691 -36.86 -7.47 8.09
C LYS A 691 -36.15 -6.13 7.91
N PRO A 692 -34.97 -5.92 8.55
CA PRO A 692 -34.18 -4.73 8.31
C PRO A 692 -33.64 -4.71 6.88
N VAL A 693 -33.63 -3.53 6.28
CA VAL A 693 -33.09 -3.27 4.94
C VAL A 693 -31.84 -2.42 5.08
N TRP A 694 -30.76 -2.80 4.40
CA TRP A 694 -29.54 -2.03 4.35
C TRP A 694 -29.66 -0.84 3.43
N TYR A 695 -29.20 0.31 3.91
CA TYR A 695 -29.10 1.56 3.14
C TYR A 695 -27.70 2.16 3.25
N GLY A 696 -27.13 2.51 2.10
CA GLY A 696 -25.94 3.36 1.99
C GLY A 696 -26.36 4.83 1.91
N ILE A 697 -25.85 5.65 2.80
CA ILE A 697 -26.11 7.09 2.83
C ILE A 697 -24.81 7.82 2.49
N TYR A 698 -24.83 8.60 1.42
CA TYR A 698 -23.75 9.46 1.00
C TYR A 698 -24.14 10.92 1.17
N VAL A 699 -23.24 11.74 1.69
CA VAL A 699 -23.43 13.17 1.87
C VAL A 699 -22.20 13.91 1.38
N GLN A 700 -22.40 14.88 0.49
CA GLN A 700 -21.43 15.85 0.05
C GLN A 700 -21.75 17.19 0.67
N LEU A 701 -20.75 17.80 1.30
CA LEU A 701 -20.81 19.16 1.83
C LEU A 701 -20.06 20.07 0.87
N SER A 702 -20.65 21.18 0.47
CA SER A 702 -20.00 22.19 -0.36
C SER A 702 -20.26 23.60 0.18
N GLY A 703 -19.29 24.50 0.00
CA GLY A 703 -19.40 25.87 0.46
C GLY A 703 -18.27 26.74 -0.06
N ARG A 704 -18.39 28.06 0.12
CA ARG A 704 -17.40 29.04 -0.28
C ARG A 704 -16.99 29.92 0.91
N ASP A 705 -15.75 30.38 0.91
CA ASP A 705 -15.21 31.35 1.89
C ASP A 705 -15.44 30.95 3.35
N GLY A 706 -15.36 29.65 3.65
CA GLY A 706 -15.61 29.15 5.00
C GLY A 706 -17.07 29.19 5.43
N LYS A 707 -18.01 29.37 4.48
CA LYS A 707 -19.44 29.24 4.71
C LYS A 707 -19.98 28.05 3.95
N MET A 708 -20.75 27.23 4.65
CA MET A 708 -21.48 26.13 4.03
C MET A 708 -22.64 26.68 3.19
N GLU A 709 -22.73 26.28 1.93
CA GLU A 709 -23.78 26.70 1.01
C GLU A 709 -24.77 25.59 0.71
N GLU A 710 -24.28 24.38 0.59
CA GLU A 710 -25.07 23.22 0.13
C GLU A 710 -24.74 21.94 0.86
N ILE A 711 -25.76 21.11 1.05
CA ILE A 711 -25.64 19.70 1.44
C ILE A 711 -26.40 18.90 0.39
N ALA A 712 -25.68 18.12 -0.39
CA ALA A 712 -26.28 17.19 -1.33
C ALA A 712 -26.01 15.75 -0.88
N GLY A 713 -26.87 14.82 -1.25
CA GLY A 713 -26.61 13.43 -0.91
C GLY A 713 -27.57 12.45 -1.58
N SER A 714 -27.27 11.19 -1.35
CA SER A 714 -28.10 10.08 -1.81
C SER A 714 -28.31 9.03 -0.72
N ILE A 715 -29.44 8.36 -0.78
CA ILE A 715 -29.77 7.22 0.07
C ILE A 715 -30.14 6.08 -0.87
N LYS A 716 -29.37 5.01 -0.84
CA LYS A 716 -29.48 3.86 -1.74
C LYS A 716 -29.79 2.60 -0.94
N ALA A 717 -30.83 1.86 -1.32
CA ALA A 717 -31.02 0.50 -0.82
C ALA A 717 -29.93 -0.43 -1.42
N LEU A 718 -29.22 -1.16 -0.56
CA LEU A 718 -28.09 -1.99 -0.96
C LEU A 718 -28.54 -3.38 -1.42
N GLU A 719 -27.85 -3.93 -2.42
CA GLU A 719 -28.09 -5.29 -2.94
C GLU A 719 -27.35 -6.35 -2.11
N ILE A 720 -27.73 -7.62 -2.26
CA ILE A 720 -27.14 -8.74 -1.51
C ILE A 720 -25.62 -8.81 -1.64
N ASN A 721 -25.06 -8.54 -2.82
CA ASN A 721 -23.61 -8.54 -3.04
C ASN A 721 -22.91 -7.35 -2.36
N GLU A 722 -23.57 -6.20 -2.27
CA GLU A 722 -23.08 -5.02 -1.56
C GLU A 722 -23.18 -5.24 -0.04
N ILE A 723 -24.21 -5.92 0.44
CA ILE A 723 -24.41 -6.29 1.85
C ILE A 723 -23.35 -7.30 2.29
N MET A 724 -23.08 -8.32 1.51
CA MET A 724 -22.04 -9.32 1.81
C MET A 724 -20.65 -8.68 1.99
N SER A 725 -20.35 -7.64 1.22
CA SER A 725 -19.10 -6.90 1.37
C SER A 725 -19.03 -6.12 2.69
N ILE A 726 -20.16 -5.62 3.19
CA ILE A 726 -20.26 -4.90 4.47
C ILE A 726 -20.17 -5.88 5.64
N GLU A 727 -20.88 -6.99 5.61
CA GLU A 727 -20.85 -8.01 6.67
C GLU A 727 -19.47 -8.65 6.81
N ILE A 728 -18.73 -8.82 5.72
CA ILE A 728 -17.32 -9.25 5.77
C ILE A 728 -16.45 -8.21 6.45
N LEU A 729 -16.62 -6.93 6.13
CA LEU A 729 -15.86 -5.84 6.78
C LEU A 729 -16.19 -5.73 8.27
N ASP A 730 -17.47 -5.81 8.66
CA ASP A 730 -17.90 -5.78 10.06
C ASP A 730 -17.42 -7.02 10.83
N TYR A 731 -17.37 -8.19 10.22
CA TYR A 731 -16.79 -9.39 10.84
C TYR A 731 -15.29 -9.19 11.17
N TYR A 732 -14.53 -8.53 10.29
CA TYR A 732 -13.12 -8.22 10.54
C TYR A 732 -12.89 -7.03 11.50
N THR A 733 -13.89 -6.16 11.69
CA THR A 733 -13.76 -4.98 12.57
C THR A 733 -14.35 -5.20 13.97
N THR A 734 -15.22 -6.17 14.18
CA THR A 734 -15.91 -6.43 15.46
C THR A 734 -15.41 -7.67 16.22
N THR A 735 -14.61 -8.52 15.59
CA THR A 735 -13.97 -9.61 16.31
C THR A 735 -12.66 -9.11 16.92
N ASP A 736 -12.65 -8.91 18.24
CA ASP A 736 -11.46 -8.81 19.10
C ASP A 736 -10.62 -10.12 19.10
N ASN A 737 -10.51 -10.77 17.96
CA ASN A 737 -9.59 -11.87 17.77
C ASN A 737 -8.53 -11.44 16.75
N PRO A 738 -7.30 -11.20 17.20
CA PRO A 738 -6.20 -11.08 16.27
C PRO A 738 -6.00 -12.44 15.62
N ILE A 739 -6.52 -12.61 14.40
CA ILE A 739 -6.03 -13.67 13.54
C ILE A 739 -4.72 -13.15 12.96
N MET A 740 -3.68 -13.89 13.29
CA MET A 740 -2.27 -13.74 12.95
C MET A 740 -1.98 -13.19 11.56
#